data_c429021420d487690e542d461984fe4b
#
_entry.id   c429021420d487690e542d461984fe4b
#
_cell.length_a   1.000
_cell.length_b   1.000
_cell.length_c   1.000
_cell.angle_alpha   90.00
_cell.angle_beta   90.00
_cell.angle_gamma   90.00
#
_symmetry.space_group_name_H-M   'P 1'
#
loop_
_entity.id
_entity.type
_entity.pdbx_description
1 polymer ?
#
loop_
_entity_poly.entity_id
_entity_poly.type
_entity_poly.pdbx_seq_one_letter_code
_entity_poly.pdbx_strand_id
1 'polypeptide(L)'
;MKAQIRRSLLLLALALPAFGAGAQSLLPQQRPIGPAPSIAVPAEDFLFQNFPLSAQDQAFLSFRRARQSNTGTAESQQALFAQLAGYPLVDYAVSWNLYDAVKSDPSDPILQAQVLDFLKSHQGEYIAERLGTDVARIAAPKGDSTFFEALYAPLQWNKTEPDLAAWHESFQLLAGKGNTEYGVSLLREAKNPHAPAFMSLAESILGRDPGIIWEISSYLIEHRFNSDAQRLLQAYMPNAPLSLPQVFSSPEKWVTTPDAQATPRLITAACLVVGYSHPEDAAAMISSLDSQIPKEDRNLLWNFLGYRSAIINTISDSSQYFTNAGEGLMDSRVSQPDEVAGWRVKAALAAGNWKEVERAIGSMTPEKLGADESAYWLGRARIAQGDRGEGEKILSSITGHHTFYGKLACDALNVPYPGDGARPSVAESDVRQWMQNPSIIRAVLLRRLGLYSMASREWNWALRDAKKPQLIAAAEYARRIGLADRMISTAGKLPDSLFQSDLSFPIPSQKSVAAIAQETNVPEAWIYGITRQESRFMVTVSSGAGARGLMQLMPATARWTAKRYGVGDGNPDLSDPLTNMKLGAYYLKYLDDRFDGQKTLATAGYNAGPGRSITWRRNLSASQDGAIFAELIPFSETRTYVKNVLNNTAEYARILGKPVRLTELLGTITPPSPDN
;
A
#
# COMPACT_ATOMS: atom_id res chain seq x y z
N MET A 1 28.76 -27.56 -13.55
CA MET A 1 29.41 -27.44 -12.23
C MET A 1 28.55 -26.71 -11.20
N LYS A 2 28.07 -25.46 -11.43
CA LYS A 2 27.19 -24.74 -10.49
C LYS A 2 25.84 -25.43 -10.23
N ALA A 3 25.22 -26.03 -11.22
CA ALA A 3 23.97 -26.81 -11.09
C ALA A 3 24.15 -28.11 -10.28
N GLN A 4 25.28 -28.78 -10.45
CA GLN A 4 25.62 -30.00 -9.69
C GLN A 4 25.87 -29.71 -8.20
N ILE A 5 26.51 -28.60 -7.90
CA ILE A 5 26.78 -28.16 -6.52
C ILE A 5 25.47 -27.83 -5.79
N ARG A 6 24.53 -27.20 -6.48
CA ARG A 6 23.18 -26.91 -5.93
C ARG A 6 22.33 -28.19 -5.75
N ARG A 7 22.45 -29.17 -6.64
CA ARG A 7 21.83 -30.49 -6.47
C ARG A 7 22.33 -31.23 -5.24
N SER A 8 23.65 -31.15 -4.93
CA SER A 8 24.22 -31.74 -3.72
C SER A 8 23.72 -31.10 -2.43
N LEU A 9 23.54 -29.80 -2.40
CA LEU A 9 22.94 -29.08 -1.27
C LEU A 9 21.45 -29.44 -1.05
N LEU A 10 20.72 -29.67 -2.15
CA LEU A 10 19.33 -30.07 -2.09
C LEU A 10 19.16 -31.51 -1.61
N LEU A 11 19.98 -32.43 -2.12
CA LEU A 11 19.99 -33.83 -1.72
C LEU A 11 20.35 -34.02 -0.23
N LEU A 12 21.15 -33.15 0.34
CA LEU A 12 21.46 -33.19 1.77
C LEU A 12 20.37 -32.53 2.65
N ALA A 13 19.66 -31.54 2.14
CA ALA A 13 18.48 -31.01 2.82
C ALA A 13 17.35 -32.05 2.93
N LEU A 14 17.34 -33.01 2.01
CA LEU A 14 16.35 -34.12 1.92
C LEU A 14 16.88 -35.43 2.50
N ALA A 15 18.20 -35.55 2.79
CA ALA A 15 18.77 -36.67 3.49
C ALA A 15 18.60 -36.61 5.03
N LEU A 16 17.91 -35.61 5.55
CA LEU A 16 17.25 -35.73 6.85
C LEU A 16 16.16 -36.79 6.69
N PRO A 17 16.09 -37.81 7.58
CA PRO A 17 15.18 -38.93 7.46
C PRO A 17 13.78 -38.39 7.17
N ALA A 18 13.12 -38.95 6.15
CA ALA A 18 11.70 -38.70 5.88
C ALA A 18 10.96 -38.93 7.22
N PHE A 19 10.51 -37.85 7.83
CA PHE A 19 9.68 -37.92 9.02
C PHE A 19 8.33 -38.47 8.56
N GLY A 20 8.24 -39.81 8.62
CA GLY A 20 6.96 -40.51 8.49
C GLY A 20 6.03 -40.08 9.62
N ALA A 21 4.78 -40.49 9.53
CA ALA A 21 3.61 -40.16 10.35
C ALA A 21 3.74 -40.15 11.89
N GLY A 22 4.95 -40.08 12.44
CA GLY A 22 5.27 -39.90 13.85
C GLY A 22 5.72 -38.49 14.25
N ALA A 23 5.72 -37.52 13.32
CA ALA A 23 6.26 -36.18 13.57
C ALA A 23 5.45 -35.31 14.56
N GLN A 24 4.31 -35.77 15.05
CA GLN A 24 3.61 -35.10 16.17
C GLN A 24 4.36 -35.23 17.51
N SER A 25 5.35 -36.14 17.65
CA SER A 25 6.12 -36.31 18.88
C SER A 25 7.54 -35.74 18.80
N LEU A 26 7.95 -35.19 17.65
CA LEU A 26 9.26 -34.56 17.41
C LEU A 26 9.15 -33.05 17.11
N LEU A 27 8.04 -32.42 17.47
CA LEU A 27 8.14 -31.00 17.83
C LEU A 27 9.25 -30.92 18.85
N PRO A 28 10.36 -30.15 18.64
CA PRO A 28 11.39 -30.01 19.64
C PRO A 28 10.67 -29.75 20.94
N GLN A 29 10.90 -30.64 21.95
CA GLN A 29 10.39 -30.36 23.30
C GLN A 29 10.77 -28.93 23.55
N GLN A 30 9.72 -28.10 23.60
CA GLN A 30 9.82 -26.67 23.74
C GLN A 30 10.87 -26.37 24.80
N ARG A 31 12.11 -26.05 24.40
CA ARG A 31 12.85 -25.13 25.24
C ARG A 31 12.03 -23.86 25.18
N PRO A 32 11.35 -23.50 26.25
CA PRO A 32 10.58 -22.28 26.24
C PRO A 32 11.52 -21.21 25.73
N ILE A 33 11.10 -20.45 24.69
CA ILE A 33 11.48 -19.05 24.62
C ILE A 33 11.29 -18.63 26.06
N GLY A 34 12.40 -18.29 26.77
CA GLY A 34 12.42 -18.20 28.22
C GLY A 34 11.15 -17.51 28.70
N PRO A 35 10.53 -17.90 29.81
CA PRO A 35 9.15 -17.62 30.15
C PRO A 35 8.81 -16.24 29.64
N ALA A 36 7.80 -16.16 28.75
CA ALA A 36 7.38 -14.86 28.23
C ALA A 36 7.24 -13.97 29.45
N PRO A 37 7.90 -12.80 29.51
CA PRO A 37 7.98 -12.04 30.73
C PRO A 37 6.58 -11.98 31.32
N SER A 38 6.40 -12.56 32.49
CA SER A 38 5.10 -12.66 33.17
C SER A 38 4.58 -11.28 33.57
N ILE A 39 5.38 -10.25 33.30
CA ILE A 39 5.14 -8.83 33.55
C ILE A 39 4.96 -8.15 32.21
N ALA A 40 3.85 -7.48 32.03
CA ALA A 40 3.63 -6.59 30.87
C ALA A 40 4.81 -5.61 30.78
N VAL A 41 5.45 -5.55 29.60
CA VAL A 41 6.48 -4.54 29.35
C VAL A 41 5.79 -3.18 29.41
N PRO A 42 6.21 -2.27 30.29
CA PRO A 42 5.65 -0.91 30.30
C PRO A 42 5.82 -0.26 28.94
N ALA A 43 4.87 0.53 28.50
CA ALA A 43 4.96 1.24 27.21
C ALA A 43 6.23 2.11 27.12
N GLU A 44 6.76 2.54 28.27
CA GLU A 44 8.01 3.28 28.38
C GLU A 44 9.22 2.48 27.85
N ASP A 45 9.20 1.16 27.98
CA ASP A 45 10.31 0.28 27.63
C ASP A 45 10.25 -0.26 26.19
N PHE A 46 9.18 -0.01 25.44
CA PHE A 46 9.03 -0.50 24.06
C PHE A 46 10.16 -0.05 23.13
N LEU A 47 10.78 1.09 23.40
CA LEU A 47 11.84 1.66 22.57
C LEU A 47 13.22 1.08 22.86
N PHE A 48 13.40 0.40 23.98
CA PHE A 48 14.73 0.00 24.47
C PHE A 48 14.94 -1.51 24.55
N GLN A 49 14.13 -2.29 23.81
CA GLN A 49 14.26 -3.74 23.83
C GLN A 49 15.54 -4.18 23.11
N ASN A 50 16.40 -4.88 23.82
CA ASN A 50 17.57 -5.56 23.29
C ASN A 50 17.38 -7.07 23.37
N PHE A 51 17.49 -7.74 22.22
CA PHE A 51 17.36 -9.19 22.10
C PHE A 51 18.71 -9.79 21.69
N PRO A 52 19.50 -10.34 22.64
CA PRO A 52 20.75 -10.98 22.28
C PRO A 52 20.49 -12.16 21.35
N LEU A 53 21.29 -12.26 20.29
CA LEU A 53 21.18 -13.30 19.28
C LEU A 53 21.86 -14.58 19.76
N SER A 54 21.19 -15.73 19.66
CA SER A 54 21.75 -17.04 19.87
C SER A 54 22.71 -17.44 18.73
N ALA A 55 23.47 -18.51 18.91
CA ALA A 55 24.30 -19.06 17.83
C ALA A 55 23.49 -19.47 16.60
N GLN A 56 22.31 -20.07 16.80
CA GLN A 56 21.41 -20.42 15.69
C GLN A 56 20.81 -19.19 15.00
N ASP A 57 20.51 -18.12 15.73
CA ASP A 57 20.08 -16.83 15.15
C ASP A 57 21.18 -16.27 14.21
N GLN A 58 22.43 -16.31 14.66
CA GLN A 58 23.59 -15.86 13.87
C GLN A 58 23.83 -16.75 12.64
N ALA A 59 23.71 -18.07 12.79
CA ALA A 59 23.82 -19.01 11.68
C ALA A 59 22.73 -18.76 10.62
N PHE A 60 21.48 -18.54 11.03
CA PHE A 60 20.38 -18.24 10.14
C PHE A 60 20.59 -16.93 9.35
N LEU A 61 21.02 -15.87 10.03
CA LEU A 61 21.34 -14.60 9.39
C LEU A 61 22.52 -14.72 8.42
N SER A 62 23.52 -15.52 8.78
CA SER A 62 24.69 -15.77 7.93
C SER A 62 24.33 -16.60 6.70
N PHE A 63 23.53 -17.65 6.86
CA PHE A 63 22.97 -18.43 5.75
C PHE A 63 22.17 -17.54 4.78
N ARG A 64 21.26 -16.72 5.31
CA ARG A 64 20.48 -15.79 4.51
C ARG A 64 21.35 -14.79 3.75
N ARG A 65 22.38 -14.21 4.40
CA ARG A 65 23.32 -13.27 3.75
C ARG A 65 24.13 -13.94 2.65
N ALA A 66 24.71 -15.11 2.92
CA ALA A 66 25.49 -15.87 1.94
C ALA A 66 24.65 -16.20 0.68
N ARG A 67 23.38 -16.57 0.88
CA ARG A 67 22.43 -16.80 -0.23
C ARG A 67 22.15 -15.50 -1.03
N GLN A 68 21.87 -14.38 -0.36
CA GLN A 68 21.52 -13.12 -1.03
C GLN A 68 22.68 -12.50 -1.82
N SER A 69 23.89 -12.57 -1.28
CA SER A 69 25.08 -12.05 -1.93
C SER A 69 25.71 -13.03 -2.93
N ASN A 70 25.16 -14.25 -3.02
CA ASN A 70 25.72 -15.35 -3.82
C ASN A 70 27.21 -15.60 -3.48
N THR A 71 27.57 -15.42 -2.20
CA THR A 71 28.92 -15.61 -1.67
C THR A 71 29.01 -16.89 -0.85
N GLY A 72 30.23 -17.41 -0.72
CA GLY A 72 30.50 -18.65 -0.03
C GLY A 72 30.53 -19.87 -0.96
N THR A 73 31.27 -20.89 -0.52
CA THR A 73 31.29 -22.19 -1.19
C THR A 73 30.06 -23.01 -0.81
N ALA A 74 29.74 -24.05 -1.59
CA ALA A 74 28.67 -24.99 -1.28
C ALA A 74 28.86 -25.60 0.12
N GLU A 75 30.09 -25.94 0.45
CA GLU A 75 30.46 -26.53 1.75
C GLU A 75 30.19 -25.56 2.91
N SER A 76 30.47 -24.25 2.72
CA SER A 76 30.21 -23.25 3.76
C SER A 76 28.71 -23.02 3.96
N GLN A 77 27.94 -23.01 2.88
CA GLN A 77 26.48 -22.92 2.97
C GLN A 77 25.86 -24.15 3.62
N GLN A 78 26.36 -25.33 3.29
CA GLN A 78 25.95 -26.59 3.89
C GLN A 78 26.27 -26.65 5.40
N ALA A 79 27.46 -26.18 5.82
CA ALA A 79 27.84 -26.11 7.22
C ALA A 79 26.93 -25.14 8.01
N LEU A 80 26.55 -24.00 7.42
CA LEU A 80 25.59 -23.09 8.04
C LEU A 80 24.20 -23.73 8.14
N PHE A 81 23.75 -24.42 7.09
CA PHE A 81 22.47 -25.10 7.09
C PHE A 81 22.39 -26.19 8.16
N ALA A 82 23.44 -26.97 8.34
CA ALA A 82 23.53 -28.03 9.37
C ALA A 82 23.36 -27.45 10.80
N GLN A 83 23.82 -26.23 11.06
CA GLN A 83 23.65 -25.55 12.36
C GLN A 83 22.20 -25.17 12.66
N LEU A 84 21.33 -25.19 11.66
CA LEU A 84 19.89 -24.85 11.78
C LEU A 84 19.03 -26.06 12.19
N ALA A 85 19.61 -27.24 12.42
CA ALA A 85 18.86 -28.40 12.85
C ALA A 85 18.08 -28.11 14.14
N GLY A 86 16.76 -28.35 14.12
CA GLY A 86 15.83 -28.04 15.20
C GLY A 86 15.57 -26.55 15.47
N TYR A 87 16.08 -25.65 14.64
CA TYR A 87 15.77 -24.23 14.74
C TYR A 87 14.41 -23.94 14.16
N PRO A 88 13.53 -23.16 14.84
CA PRO A 88 12.15 -22.94 14.37
C PRO A 88 12.01 -22.23 13.00
N LEU A 89 13.10 -21.67 12.48
CA LEU A 89 13.12 -21.03 11.16
C LEU A 89 13.84 -21.87 10.09
N VAL A 90 14.19 -23.15 10.38
CA VAL A 90 14.93 -24.00 9.42
C VAL A 90 14.17 -24.17 8.11
N ASP A 91 12.84 -24.27 8.16
CA ASP A 91 12.00 -24.45 6.97
C ASP A 91 12.05 -23.27 6.03
N TYR A 92 12.36 -22.07 6.51
CA TYR A 92 12.68 -20.93 5.66
C TYR A 92 13.94 -21.17 4.82
N ALA A 93 14.98 -21.76 5.42
CA ALA A 93 16.19 -22.09 4.69
C ALA A 93 15.94 -23.18 3.64
N VAL A 94 15.12 -24.20 3.97
CA VAL A 94 14.66 -25.23 3.03
C VAL A 94 13.89 -24.61 1.86
N SER A 95 12.88 -23.79 2.16
CA SER A 95 12.06 -23.15 1.12
C SER A 95 12.87 -22.25 0.19
N TRP A 96 13.86 -21.54 0.71
CA TRP A 96 14.76 -20.72 -0.11
C TRP A 96 15.64 -21.56 -1.03
N ASN A 97 16.15 -22.70 -0.56
CA ASN A 97 16.93 -23.61 -1.40
C ASN A 97 16.07 -24.21 -2.51
N LEU A 98 14.84 -24.64 -2.21
CA LEU A 98 13.88 -25.11 -3.20
C LEU A 98 13.55 -24.04 -4.25
N TYR A 99 13.26 -22.81 -3.81
CA TYR A 99 13.02 -21.69 -4.72
C TYR A 99 14.21 -21.42 -5.65
N ASP A 100 15.44 -21.38 -5.12
CA ASP A 100 16.64 -21.12 -5.93
C ASP A 100 16.92 -22.25 -6.92
N ALA A 101 16.65 -23.50 -6.54
CA ALA A 101 16.80 -24.65 -7.40
C ALA A 101 15.81 -24.62 -8.55
N VAL A 102 14.51 -24.41 -8.28
CA VAL A 102 13.47 -24.29 -9.33
C VAL A 102 13.73 -23.08 -10.21
N LYS A 103 14.17 -21.96 -9.65
CA LYS A 103 14.54 -20.79 -10.45
C LYS A 103 15.67 -21.06 -11.44
N SER A 104 16.58 -21.98 -11.10
CA SER A 104 17.70 -22.39 -11.97
C SER A 104 17.28 -23.39 -13.03
N ASP A 105 16.36 -24.30 -12.70
CA ASP A 105 15.82 -25.32 -13.61
C ASP A 105 14.32 -25.54 -13.34
N PRO A 106 13.45 -24.69 -13.90
CA PRO A 106 12.02 -24.75 -13.64
C PRO A 106 11.35 -26.02 -14.17
N SER A 107 11.97 -26.68 -15.14
CA SER A 107 11.39 -27.83 -15.86
C SER A 107 11.83 -29.18 -15.26
N ASP A 108 12.68 -29.19 -14.22
CA ASP A 108 13.12 -30.43 -13.57
C ASP A 108 11.95 -31.06 -12.77
N PRO A 109 11.43 -32.23 -13.16
CA PRO A 109 10.28 -32.85 -12.50
C PRO A 109 10.57 -33.29 -11.08
N ILE A 110 11.85 -33.55 -10.74
CA ILE A 110 12.23 -33.91 -9.37
C ILE A 110 12.12 -32.68 -8.47
N LEU A 111 12.58 -31.52 -8.92
CA LEU A 111 12.44 -30.26 -8.19
C LEU A 111 10.98 -29.86 -8.03
N GLN A 112 10.17 -30.03 -9.10
CA GLN A 112 8.73 -29.76 -9.04
C GLN A 112 8.06 -30.65 -7.98
N ALA A 113 8.35 -31.96 -7.99
CA ALA A 113 7.81 -32.89 -7.00
C ALA A 113 8.23 -32.52 -5.55
N GLN A 114 9.49 -32.13 -5.34
CA GLN A 114 9.99 -31.70 -4.03
C GLN A 114 9.30 -30.45 -3.51
N VAL A 115 8.99 -29.50 -4.39
CA VAL A 115 8.21 -28.32 -3.99
C VAL A 115 6.80 -28.75 -3.58
N LEU A 116 6.12 -29.58 -4.35
CA LEU A 116 4.77 -30.04 -4.03
C LEU A 116 4.73 -30.84 -2.71
N ASP A 117 5.72 -31.67 -2.45
CA ASP A 117 5.87 -32.37 -1.16
C ASP A 117 6.06 -31.40 0.00
N PHE A 118 6.88 -30.36 -0.20
CA PHE A 118 7.05 -29.32 0.81
C PHE A 118 5.72 -28.57 1.10
N LEU A 119 4.97 -28.19 0.04
CA LEU A 119 3.68 -27.54 0.21
C LEU A 119 2.70 -28.43 0.97
N LYS A 120 2.68 -29.73 0.68
CA LYS A 120 1.81 -30.70 1.35
C LYS A 120 2.20 -30.88 2.82
N SER A 121 3.49 -31.01 3.14
CA SER A 121 3.96 -31.20 4.52
C SER A 121 3.79 -29.96 5.40
N HIS A 122 3.74 -28.76 4.81
CA HIS A 122 3.55 -27.48 5.51
C HIS A 122 2.18 -26.85 5.20
N GLN A 123 1.20 -27.67 4.85
CA GLN A 123 -0.14 -27.18 4.52
C GLN A 123 -0.74 -26.36 5.66
N GLY A 124 -1.23 -25.16 5.34
CA GLY A 124 -1.80 -24.22 6.32
C GLY A 124 -0.77 -23.32 7.01
N GLU A 125 0.53 -23.47 6.69
CA GLU A 125 1.58 -22.58 7.16
C GLU A 125 1.91 -21.48 6.13
N TYR A 126 2.31 -20.29 6.63
CA TYR A 126 2.67 -19.19 5.75
C TYR A 126 3.82 -19.51 4.79
N ILE A 127 4.76 -20.36 5.23
CA ILE A 127 5.92 -20.71 4.43
C ILE A 127 5.56 -21.51 3.18
N ALA A 128 4.57 -22.42 3.27
CA ALA A 128 4.05 -23.14 2.12
C ALA A 128 3.34 -22.17 1.15
N GLU A 129 2.47 -21.32 1.68
CA GLU A 129 1.79 -20.27 0.90
C GLU A 129 2.79 -19.41 0.14
N ARG A 130 3.88 -19.00 0.82
CA ARG A 130 4.91 -18.16 0.22
C ARG A 130 5.70 -18.89 -0.86
N LEU A 131 6.15 -20.12 -0.61
CA LEU A 131 6.90 -20.91 -1.59
C LEU A 131 6.04 -21.20 -2.82
N GLY A 132 4.80 -21.64 -2.61
CA GLY A 132 3.86 -21.92 -3.70
C GLY A 132 3.64 -20.69 -4.59
N THR A 133 3.41 -19.52 -3.97
CA THR A 133 3.27 -18.24 -4.67
C THR A 133 4.51 -17.88 -5.49
N ASP A 134 5.70 -17.94 -4.87
CA ASP A 134 6.94 -17.54 -5.53
C ASP A 134 7.31 -18.49 -6.70
N VAL A 135 7.06 -19.80 -6.54
CA VAL A 135 7.30 -20.79 -7.60
C VAL A 135 6.25 -20.72 -8.70
N ALA A 136 4.98 -20.45 -8.37
CA ALA A 136 3.92 -20.24 -9.37
C ALA A 136 4.28 -19.09 -10.33
N ARG A 137 4.86 -18.01 -9.81
CA ARG A 137 5.37 -16.88 -10.61
C ARG A 137 6.56 -17.24 -11.52
N ILE A 138 7.25 -18.33 -11.25
CA ILE A 138 8.29 -18.86 -12.13
C ILE A 138 7.67 -19.76 -13.21
N ALA A 139 6.73 -20.63 -12.83
CA ALA A 139 6.10 -21.60 -13.71
C ALA A 139 5.19 -20.95 -14.76
N ALA A 140 4.38 -19.98 -14.36
CA ALA A 140 3.36 -19.37 -15.22
C ALA A 140 3.92 -18.77 -16.52
N PRO A 141 4.97 -17.90 -16.51
CA PRO A 141 5.53 -17.35 -17.76
C PRO A 141 6.22 -18.38 -18.68
N LYS A 142 6.42 -19.61 -18.18
CA LYS A 142 6.95 -20.73 -18.98
C LYS A 142 5.86 -21.51 -19.71
N GLY A 143 4.60 -21.20 -19.45
CA GLY A 143 3.45 -21.90 -20.00
C GLY A 143 3.18 -23.28 -19.35
N ASP A 144 3.85 -23.60 -18.24
CA ASP A 144 3.61 -24.84 -17.50
C ASP A 144 2.34 -24.72 -16.65
N SER A 145 1.19 -24.77 -17.33
CA SER A 145 -0.11 -24.66 -16.68
C SER A 145 -0.38 -25.80 -15.68
N THR A 146 0.13 -26.99 -15.96
CA THR A 146 -0.08 -28.16 -15.08
C THR A 146 0.61 -27.97 -13.74
N PHE A 147 1.88 -27.60 -13.77
CA PHE A 147 2.63 -27.34 -12.54
C PHE A 147 2.11 -26.08 -11.83
N PHE A 148 1.79 -25.02 -12.59
CA PHE A 148 1.16 -23.83 -12.04
C PHE A 148 -0.12 -24.15 -11.26
N GLU A 149 -1.05 -24.91 -11.86
CA GLU A 149 -2.31 -25.27 -11.20
C GLU A 149 -2.10 -26.13 -9.96
N ALA A 150 -1.12 -27.04 -9.98
CA ALA A 150 -0.76 -27.83 -8.81
C ALA A 150 -0.20 -26.98 -7.66
N LEU A 151 0.49 -25.87 -7.98
CA LEU A 151 0.96 -24.91 -6.99
C LEU A 151 -0.17 -23.98 -6.50
N TYR A 152 -1.03 -23.52 -7.41
CA TYR A 152 -2.10 -22.57 -7.15
C TYR A 152 -3.25 -23.18 -6.34
N ALA A 153 -3.62 -24.43 -6.62
CA ALA A 153 -4.76 -25.09 -6.00
C ALA A 153 -4.73 -25.11 -4.45
N PRO A 154 -3.60 -25.42 -3.77
CA PRO A 154 -3.52 -25.40 -2.32
C PRO A 154 -3.39 -24.02 -1.69
N LEU A 155 -3.12 -22.95 -2.44
CA LEU A 155 -3.01 -21.59 -1.90
C LEU A 155 -4.34 -21.17 -1.26
N GLN A 156 -4.27 -20.42 -0.17
CA GLN A 156 -5.42 -19.94 0.57
C GLN A 156 -5.61 -18.43 0.37
N TRP A 157 -4.68 -17.66 0.87
CA TRP A 157 -4.78 -16.20 0.87
C TRP A 157 -4.24 -15.58 -0.42
N ASN A 158 -3.14 -16.10 -0.92
CA ASN A 158 -2.48 -15.54 -2.10
C ASN A 158 -3.17 -15.90 -3.43
N LYS A 159 -4.22 -16.74 -3.41
CA LYS A 159 -5.09 -16.94 -4.59
C LYS A 159 -5.69 -15.64 -5.11
N THR A 160 -5.94 -14.69 -4.21
CA THR A 160 -6.50 -13.38 -4.55
C THR A 160 -5.44 -12.35 -4.94
N GLU A 161 -4.14 -12.72 -5.00
CA GLU A 161 -3.13 -11.83 -5.57
C GLU A 161 -3.42 -11.66 -7.07
N PRO A 162 -3.60 -10.41 -7.55
CA PRO A 162 -4.15 -10.18 -8.90
C PRO A 162 -3.35 -10.83 -10.03
N ASP A 163 -2.03 -10.92 -9.90
CA ASP A 163 -1.17 -11.54 -10.91
C ASP A 163 -1.35 -13.07 -10.97
N LEU A 164 -1.52 -13.73 -9.83
CA LEU A 164 -1.77 -15.18 -9.79
C LEU A 164 -3.17 -15.52 -10.28
N ALA A 165 -4.17 -14.73 -9.86
CA ALA A 165 -5.53 -14.87 -10.36
C ALA A 165 -5.60 -14.65 -11.88
N ALA A 166 -4.86 -13.67 -12.41
CA ALA A 166 -4.77 -13.40 -13.84
C ALA A 166 -4.13 -14.56 -14.61
N TRP A 167 -3.05 -15.15 -14.10
CA TRP A 167 -2.45 -16.35 -14.70
C TRP A 167 -3.42 -17.54 -14.68
N HIS A 168 -4.05 -17.80 -13.53
CA HIS A 168 -5.02 -18.86 -13.41
C HIS A 168 -6.15 -18.69 -14.43
N GLU A 169 -6.79 -17.52 -14.47
CA GLU A 169 -7.89 -17.26 -15.40
C GLU A 169 -7.45 -17.34 -16.86
N SER A 170 -6.23 -16.86 -17.18
CA SER A 170 -5.65 -17.01 -18.51
C SER A 170 -5.56 -18.49 -18.94
N PHE A 171 -5.02 -19.36 -18.07
CA PHE A 171 -4.94 -20.80 -18.34
C PHE A 171 -6.33 -21.46 -18.43
N GLN A 172 -7.27 -21.07 -17.58
CA GLN A 172 -8.65 -21.57 -17.64
C GLN A 172 -9.35 -21.14 -18.95
N LEU A 173 -9.15 -19.89 -19.40
CA LEU A 173 -9.67 -19.42 -20.68
C LEU A 173 -9.08 -20.21 -21.84
N LEU A 174 -7.78 -20.44 -21.89
CA LEU A 174 -7.12 -21.24 -22.91
C LEU A 174 -7.62 -22.70 -22.93
N ALA A 175 -7.93 -23.25 -21.75
CA ALA A 175 -8.49 -24.60 -21.62
C ALA A 175 -10.00 -24.71 -21.92
N GLY A 176 -10.67 -23.61 -22.28
CA GLY A 176 -12.09 -23.61 -22.55
C GLY A 176 -13.01 -23.51 -21.31
N LYS A 177 -12.48 -23.31 -20.12
CA LYS A 177 -13.19 -23.36 -18.83
C LYS A 177 -13.36 -22.02 -18.12
N GLY A 178 -12.55 -21.00 -18.49
CA GLY A 178 -12.52 -19.71 -17.83
C GLY A 178 -13.74 -18.83 -18.07
N ASN A 179 -13.83 -17.73 -17.30
CA ASN A 179 -14.90 -16.74 -17.35
C ASN A 179 -14.37 -15.39 -17.85
N THR A 180 -14.76 -14.98 -19.05
CA THR A 180 -14.32 -13.72 -19.66
C THR A 180 -14.65 -12.48 -18.80
N GLU A 181 -15.83 -12.40 -18.19
CA GLU A 181 -16.22 -11.27 -17.34
C GLU A 181 -15.36 -11.16 -16.07
N TYR A 182 -15.04 -12.32 -15.46
CA TYR A 182 -14.10 -12.34 -14.34
C TYR A 182 -12.70 -11.92 -14.79
N GLY A 183 -12.23 -12.39 -15.93
CA GLY A 183 -10.96 -11.95 -16.53
C GLY A 183 -10.92 -10.44 -16.76
N VAL A 184 -11.98 -9.83 -17.28
CA VAL A 184 -12.12 -8.38 -17.45
C VAL A 184 -12.06 -7.66 -16.11
N SER A 185 -12.70 -8.19 -15.05
CA SER A 185 -12.63 -7.57 -13.72
C SER A 185 -11.20 -7.57 -13.16
N LEU A 186 -10.42 -8.64 -13.38
CA LEU A 186 -9.01 -8.71 -13.01
C LEU A 186 -8.15 -7.69 -13.76
N LEU A 187 -8.41 -7.49 -15.06
CA LEU A 187 -7.71 -6.45 -15.84
C LEU A 187 -7.99 -5.05 -15.28
N ARG A 188 -9.23 -4.77 -14.87
CA ARG A 188 -9.64 -3.50 -14.26
C ARG A 188 -8.91 -3.21 -12.95
N GLU A 189 -8.63 -4.23 -12.15
CA GLU A 189 -7.93 -4.11 -10.87
C GLU A 189 -6.41 -4.09 -11.01
N ALA A 190 -5.87 -4.27 -12.23
CA ALA A 190 -4.45 -4.35 -12.48
C ALA A 190 -3.75 -3.02 -12.23
N LYS A 191 -2.92 -2.96 -11.20
CA LYS A 191 -2.04 -1.80 -10.95
C LYS A 191 -0.92 -1.65 -11.98
N ASN A 192 -0.56 -2.73 -12.63
CA ASN A 192 0.44 -2.77 -13.70
C ASN A 192 -0.08 -3.68 -14.85
N PRO A 193 -0.93 -3.16 -15.74
CA PRO A 193 -1.52 -3.93 -16.82
C PRO A 193 -0.50 -4.48 -17.84
N HIS A 194 0.72 -3.93 -17.85
CA HIS A 194 1.83 -4.43 -18.68
C HIS A 194 2.47 -5.72 -18.11
N ALA A 195 2.22 -6.08 -16.86
CA ALA A 195 2.82 -7.29 -16.29
C ALA A 195 2.41 -8.55 -17.09
N PRO A 196 3.32 -9.55 -17.25
CA PRO A 196 3.08 -10.72 -18.11
C PRO A 196 1.77 -11.44 -17.83
N ALA A 197 1.33 -11.50 -16.57
CA ALA A 197 0.07 -12.13 -16.19
C ALA A 197 -1.15 -11.45 -16.83
N PHE A 198 -1.19 -10.12 -16.79
CA PHE A 198 -2.31 -9.36 -17.34
C PHE A 198 -2.28 -9.31 -18.87
N MET A 199 -1.09 -9.28 -19.47
CA MET A 199 -0.96 -9.38 -20.93
C MET A 199 -1.41 -10.75 -21.45
N SER A 200 -1.02 -11.85 -20.78
CA SER A 200 -1.49 -13.20 -21.10
C SER A 200 -3.02 -13.32 -20.95
N LEU A 201 -3.56 -12.75 -19.87
CA LEU A 201 -5.01 -12.70 -19.64
C LEU A 201 -5.73 -11.91 -20.74
N ALA A 202 -5.22 -10.72 -21.10
CA ALA A 202 -5.79 -9.90 -22.17
C ALA A 202 -5.82 -10.65 -23.51
N GLU A 203 -4.74 -11.31 -23.89
CA GLU A 203 -4.68 -12.13 -25.11
C GLU A 203 -5.65 -13.32 -25.06
N SER A 204 -5.77 -14.00 -23.92
CA SER A 204 -6.71 -15.10 -23.73
C SER A 204 -8.17 -14.66 -23.85
N ILE A 205 -8.49 -13.48 -23.32
CA ILE A 205 -9.82 -12.85 -23.46
C ILE A 205 -10.08 -12.49 -24.93
N LEU A 206 -9.14 -11.80 -25.58
CA LEU A 206 -9.28 -11.36 -26.98
C LEU A 206 -9.36 -12.53 -27.97
N GLY A 207 -8.75 -13.66 -27.65
CA GLY A 207 -8.92 -14.90 -28.44
C GLY A 207 -10.35 -15.44 -28.42
N ARG A 208 -11.16 -15.08 -27.43
CA ARG A 208 -12.57 -15.48 -27.31
C ARG A 208 -13.56 -14.37 -27.67
N ASP A 209 -13.27 -13.15 -27.26
CA ASP A 209 -14.08 -11.97 -27.50
C ASP A 209 -13.21 -10.82 -28.05
N PRO A 210 -12.91 -10.81 -29.35
CA PRO A 210 -12.18 -9.72 -30.00
C PRO A 210 -12.93 -8.37 -29.92
N GLY A 211 -14.22 -8.39 -29.61
CA GLY A 211 -15.06 -7.18 -29.54
C GLY A 211 -14.61 -6.18 -28.50
N ILE A 212 -13.89 -6.62 -27.46
CA ILE A 212 -13.40 -5.73 -26.39
C ILE A 212 -11.97 -5.21 -26.61
N ILE A 213 -11.40 -5.41 -27.79
CA ILE A 213 -10.03 -4.94 -28.12
C ILE A 213 -9.84 -3.45 -27.81
N TRP A 214 -10.85 -2.64 -28.14
CA TRP A 214 -10.81 -1.21 -27.92
C TRP A 214 -10.70 -0.85 -26.42
N GLU A 215 -11.49 -1.50 -25.59
CA GLU A 215 -11.51 -1.23 -24.15
C GLU A 215 -10.19 -1.59 -23.47
N ILE A 216 -9.60 -2.74 -23.84
CA ILE A 216 -8.29 -3.15 -23.35
C ILE A 216 -7.19 -2.21 -23.84
N SER A 217 -7.22 -1.84 -25.11
CA SER A 217 -6.19 -0.99 -25.71
C SER A 217 -6.25 0.44 -25.18
N SER A 218 -7.44 1.04 -25.02
CA SER A 218 -7.59 2.37 -24.42
C SER A 218 -7.05 2.38 -22.98
N TYR A 219 -7.36 1.36 -22.18
CA TYR A 219 -6.83 1.22 -20.84
C TYR A 219 -5.29 1.15 -20.78
N LEU A 220 -4.66 0.41 -21.71
CA LEU A 220 -3.21 0.38 -21.84
C LEU A 220 -2.63 1.75 -22.22
N ILE A 221 -3.28 2.48 -23.13
CA ILE A 221 -2.85 3.83 -23.55
C ILE A 221 -2.98 4.82 -22.38
N GLU A 222 -4.08 4.79 -21.65
CA GLU A 222 -4.29 5.61 -20.44
C GLU A 222 -3.17 5.42 -19.40
N HIS A 223 -2.56 4.23 -19.35
CA HIS A 223 -1.45 3.88 -18.46
C HIS A 223 -0.07 3.97 -19.12
N ARG A 224 0.02 4.52 -20.34
CA ARG A 224 1.26 4.72 -21.12
C ARG A 224 1.93 3.44 -21.59
N PHE A 225 1.20 2.34 -21.72
CA PHE A 225 1.70 1.09 -22.32
C PHE A 225 1.39 1.03 -23.82
N ASN A 226 1.83 2.06 -24.55
CA ASN A 226 1.51 2.27 -25.95
C ASN A 226 1.99 1.13 -26.87
N SER A 227 3.14 0.53 -26.58
CA SER A 227 3.67 -0.60 -27.35
C SER A 227 2.80 -1.86 -27.25
N ASP A 228 2.24 -2.13 -26.06
CA ASP A 228 1.34 -3.27 -25.87
C ASP A 228 -0.02 -3.01 -26.50
N ALA A 229 -0.56 -1.80 -26.35
CA ALA A 229 -1.79 -1.39 -27.04
C ALA A 229 -1.65 -1.52 -28.55
N GLN A 230 -0.54 -1.02 -29.13
CA GLN A 230 -0.26 -1.15 -30.56
C GLN A 230 -0.20 -2.61 -30.99
N ARG A 231 0.50 -3.47 -30.25
CA ARG A 231 0.63 -4.90 -30.54
C ARG A 231 -0.71 -5.62 -30.51
N LEU A 232 -1.54 -5.36 -29.50
CA LEU A 232 -2.88 -5.97 -29.42
C LEU A 232 -3.81 -5.45 -30.52
N LEU A 233 -3.82 -4.16 -30.81
CA LEU A 233 -4.59 -3.60 -31.93
C LEU A 233 -4.17 -4.21 -33.27
N GLN A 234 -2.86 -4.37 -33.49
CA GLN A 234 -2.34 -5.01 -34.71
C GLN A 234 -2.81 -6.46 -34.84
N ALA A 235 -2.90 -7.19 -33.74
CA ALA A 235 -3.24 -8.63 -33.74
C ALA A 235 -4.74 -8.90 -33.78
N TYR A 236 -5.55 -8.08 -33.11
CA TYR A 236 -6.96 -8.38 -32.84
C TYR A 236 -7.96 -7.37 -33.43
N MET A 237 -7.50 -6.16 -33.85
CA MET A 237 -8.39 -5.20 -34.49
C MET A 237 -8.70 -5.59 -35.91
N PRO A 238 -9.98 -5.80 -36.30
CA PRO A 238 -10.34 -6.06 -37.67
C PRO A 238 -9.90 -4.90 -38.59
N ASN A 239 -9.21 -5.23 -39.70
CA ASN A 239 -8.76 -4.24 -40.68
C ASN A 239 -7.88 -3.10 -40.07
N ALA A 240 -6.99 -3.44 -39.15
CA ALA A 240 -6.02 -2.48 -38.62
C ALA A 240 -5.23 -1.82 -39.76
N PRO A 241 -5.17 -0.49 -39.88
CA PRO A 241 -4.48 0.16 -40.98
C PRO A 241 -2.97 -0.02 -40.89
N LEU A 242 -2.28 -0.06 -42.02
CA LEU A 242 -0.81 -0.14 -42.07
C LEU A 242 -0.14 1.04 -41.38
N SER A 243 -0.83 2.18 -41.30
CA SER A 243 -0.39 3.40 -40.59
C SER A 243 -0.60 3.36 -39.09
N LEU A 244 -1.15 2.28 -38.50
CA LEU A 244 -1.37 2.14 -37.05
C LEU A 244 -0.17 2.54 -36.18
N PRO A 245 1.10 2.21 -36.51
CA PRO A 245 2.24 2.68 -35.72
C PRO A 245 2.35 4.21 -35.60
N GLN A 246 1.83 4.95 -36.59
CA GLN A 246 1.87 6.41 -36.61
C GLN A 246 0.90 7.03 -35.61
N VAL A 247 -0.18 6.34 -35.23
CA VAL A 247 -1.10 6.74 -34.14
C VAL A 247 -0.33 6.99 -32.83
N PHE A 248 0.73 6.22 -32.59
CA PHE A 248 1.54 6.29 -31.37
C PHE A 248 2.81 7.13 -31.52
N SER A 249 3.37 7.22 -32.73
CA SER A 249 4.64 7.93 -32.97
C SER A 249 4.49 9.37 -33.46
N SER A 250 3.38 9.68 -34.10
CA SER A 250 3.10 11.02 -34.67
C SER A 250 1.58 11.28 -34.71
N PRO A 251 0.89 11.25 -33.54
CA PRO A 251 -0.57 11.27 -33.47
C PRO A 251 -1.21 12.48 -34.15
N GLU A 252 -0.65 13.68 -33.95
CA GLU A 252 -1.21 14.93 -34.51
C GLU A 252 -1.15 14.95 -36.06
N LYS A 253 -0.15 14.33 -36.66
CA LYS A 253 -0.07 14.20 -38.11
C LYS A 253 -0.99 13.09 -38.63
N TRP A 254 -1.08 11.99 -37.88
CA TRP A 254 -1.88 10.84 -38.31
C TRP A 254 -3.37 11.17 -38.39
N VAL A 255 -3.92 11.96 -37.46
CA VAL A 255 -5.35 12.32 -37.45
C VAL A 255 -5.81 13.10 -38.68
N THR A 256 -4.90 13.63 -39.49
CA THR A 256 -5.21 14.33 -40.76
C THR A 256 -5.20 13.40 -41.98
N THR A 257 -4.96 12.10 -41.80
CA THR A 257 -4.86 11.12 -42.90
C THR A 257 -6.21 10.51 -43.26
N PRO A 258 -6.37 9.94 -44.47
CA PRO A 258 -7.56 9.18 -44.82
C PRO A 258 -7.82 7.96 -43.91
N ASP A 259 -6.76 7.31 -43.41
CA ASP A 259 -6.87 6.20 -42.46
C ASP A 259 -7.57 6.60 -41.17
N ALA A 260 -7.33 7.83 -40.67
CA ALA A 260 -8.00 8.36 -39.50
C ALA A 260 -9.52 8.46 -39.71
N GLN A 261 -9.97 8.91 -40.88
CA GLN A 261 -11.40 8.99 -41.22
C GLN A 261 -12.04 7.60 -41.34
N ALA A 262 -11.29 6.60 -41.81
CA ALA A 262 -11.76 5.22 -41.92
C ALA A 262 -11.81 4.48 -40.58
N THR A 263 -11.07 4.95 -39.56
CA THR A 263 -10.94 4.27 -38.25
C THR A 263 -11.11 5.26 -37.08
N PRO A 264 -12.32 5.80 -36.84
CA PRO A 264 -12.58 6.89 -35.87
C PRO A 264 -12.08 6.59 -34.43
N ARG A 265 -12.16 5.35 -33.98
CA ARG A 265 -11.65 4.97 -32.64
C ARG A 265 -10.13 5.12 -32.50
N LEU A 266 -9.36 5.06 -33.56
CA LEU A 266 -7.93 5.34 -33.52
C LEU A 266 -7.64 6.86 -33.41
N ILE A 267 -8.59 7.74 -33.76
CA ILE A 267 -8.51 9.17 -33.42
C ILE A 267 -8.56 9.33 -31.90
N THR A 268 -9.46 8.61 -31.23
CA THR A 268 -9.50 8.57 -29.76
C THR A 268 -8.17 8.09 -29.17
N ALA A 269 -7.57 7.03 -29.73
CA ALA A 269 -6.25 6.57 -29.31
C ALA A 269 -5.17 7.67 -29.45
N ALA A 270 -5.15 8.37 -30.59
CA ALA A 270 -4.21 9.49 -30.81
C ALA A 270 -4.39 10.60 -29.77
N CYS A 271 -5.64 10.98 -29.47
CA CYS A 271 -5.95 11.98 -28.43
C CYS A 271 -5.51 11.51 -27.01
N LEU A 272 -5.69 10.23 -26.67
CA LEU A 272 -5.22 9.67 -25.40
C LEU A 272 -3.68 9.72 -25.31
N VAL A 273 -2.98 9.38 -26.39
CA VAL A 273 -1.50 9.41 -26.45
C VAL A 273 -0.99 10.83 -26.21
N VAL A 274 -1.54 11.85 -26.86
CA VAL A 274 -1.16 13.25 -26.65
C VAL A 274 -1.55 13.70 -25.25
N GLY A 275 -2.79 13.44 -24.84
CA GLY A 275 -3.38 13.91 -23.59
C GLY A 275 -2.70 13.37 -22.33
N TYR A 276 -1.93 12.28 -22.44
CA TYR A 276 -1.17 11.77 -21.30
C TYR A 276 -0.17 12.81 -20.76
N SER A 277 0.52 13.53 -21.63
CA SER A 277 1.56 14.50 -21.27
C SER A 277 1.15 15.96 -21.54
N HIS A 278 0.27 16.18 -22.50
CA HIS A 278 -0.16 17.49 -23.00
C HIS A 278 -1.70 17.54 -23.08
N PRO A 279 -2.41 17.62 -21.93
CA PRO A 279 -3.89 17.64 -21.93
C PRO A 279 -4.48 18.80 -22.72
N GLU A 280 -3.83 19.97 -22.73
CA GLU A 280 -4.24 21.16 -23.47
C GLU A 280 -4.21 20.95 -24.99
N ASP A 281 -3.16 20.32 -25.52
CA ASP A 281 -3.05 20.02 -26.94
C ASP A 281 -4.09 18.98 -27.36
N ALA A 282 -4.29 17.94 -26.53
CA ALA A 282 -5.34 16.96 -26.76
C ALA A 282 -6.75 17.58 -26.69
N ALA A 283 -6.99 18.53 -25.79
CA ALA A 283 -8.27 19.23 -25.73
C ALA A 283 -8.54 20.03 -27.01
N ALA A 284 -7.53 20.67 -27.58
CA ALA A 284 -7.63 21.35 -28.88
C ALA A 284 -7.90 20.34 -30.01
N MET A 285 -7.22 19.18 -30.02
CA MET A 285 -7.47 18.10 -30.98
C MET A 285 -8.91 17.59 -30.89
N ILE A 286 -9.41 17.28 -29.70
CA ILE A 286 -10.78 16.81 -29.49
C ILE A 286 -11.79 17.82 -30.02
N SER A 287 -11.59 19.12 -29.71
CA SER A 287 -12.48 20.18 -30.16
C SER A 287 -12.50 20.31 -31.68
N SER A 288 -11.36 20.16 -32.36
CA SER A 288 -11.24 20.24 -33.82
C SER A 288 -11.79 19.01 -34.55
N LEU A 289 -11.79 17.86 -33.91
CA LEU A 289 -12.17 16.55 -34.46
C LEU A 289 -13.51 16.02 -33.90
N ASP A 290 -14.29 16.88 -33.22
CA ASP A 290 -15.48 16.46 -32.47
C ASP A 290 -16.45 15.60 -33.28
N SER A 291 -16.71 16.00 -34.53
CA SER A 291 -17.62 15.27 -35.42
C SER A 291 -17.10 13.91 -35.90
N GLN A 292 -15.78 13.67 -35.78
CA GLN A 292 -15.11 12.43 -36.20
C GLN A 292 -14.92 11.45 -35.03
N ILE A 293 -14.96 11.94 -33.77
CA ILE A 293 -14.80 11.10 -32.58
C ILE A 293 -16.15 10.45 -32.24
N PRO A 294 -16.21 9.13 -32.02
CA PRO A 294 -17.41 8.45 -31.55
C PRO A 294 -17.98 9.10 -30.28
N LYS A 295 -19.30 9.23 -30.19
CA LYS A 295 -19.95 9.93 -29.08
C LYS A 295 -19.61 9.33 -27.71
N GLU A 296 -19.57 8.00 -27.64
CA GLU A 296 -19.17 7.24 -26.45
C GLU A 296 -17.72 7.52 -26.01
N ASP A 297 -16.82 7.73 -26.97
CA ASP A 297 -15.41 8.00 -26.69
C ASP A 297 -15.14 9.43 -26.22
N ARG A 298 -16.04 10.38 -26.47
CA ARG A 298 -15.88 11.77 -26.00
C ARG A 298 -15.88 11.87 -24.47
N ASN A 299 -16.77 11.12 -23.81
CA ASN A 299 -16.79 11.07 -22.35
C ASN A 299 -15.49 10.48 -21.79
N LEU A 300 -14.98 9.42 -22.41
CA LEU A 300 -13.68 8.83 -22.07
C LEU A 300 -12.58 9.90 -22.15
N LEU A 301 -12.47 10.59 -23.28
CA LEU A 301 -11.42 11.58 -23.52
C LEU A 301 -11.48 12.74 -22.53
N TRP A 302 -12.63 13.37 -22.35
CA TRP A 302 -12.77 14.50 -21.44
C TRP A 302 -12.56 14.12 -19.97
N ASN A 303 -13.01 12.94 -19.52
CA ASN A 303 -12.73 12.41 -18.19
C ASN A 303 -11.24 12.12 -18.02
N PHE A 304 -10.59 11.53 -19.04
CA PHE A 304 -9.16 11.28 -19.03
C PHE A 304 -8.34 12.57 -18.94
N LEU A 305 -8.69 13.59 -19.74
CA LEU A 305 -8.01 14.90 -19.67
C LEU A 305 -8.23 15.57 -18.31
N GLY A 306 -9.44 15.50 -17.75
CA GLY A 306 -9.73 15.99 -16.41
C GLY A 306 -8.86 15.34 -15.35
N TYR A 307 -8.75 14.02 -15.40
CA TYR A 307 -7.90 13.24 -14.51
C TYR A 307 -6.41 13.57 -14.69
N ARG A 308 -5.92 13.61 -15.93
CA ARG A 308 -4.50 13.91 -16.21
C ARG A 308 -4.12 15.32 -15.78
N SER A 309 -4.94 16.32 -16.11
CA SER A 309 -4.74 17.70 -15.72
C SER A 309 -4.67 17.87 -14.20
N ALA A 310 -5.55 17.21 -13.47
CA ALA A 310 -5.54 17.23 -12.00
C ALA A 310 -4.23 16.69 -11.40
N ILE A 311 -3.66 15.64 -11.98
CA ILE A 311 -2.42 15.02 -11.50
C ILE A 311 -1.19 15.89 -11.79
N ILE A 312 -1.13 16.56 -12.94
CA ILE A 312 0.01 17.41 -13.31
C ILE A 312 -0.08 18.85 -12.77
N ASN A 313 -1.00 19.12 -11.86
CA ASN A 313 -1.20 20.39 -11.15
C ASN A 313 -1.90 21.52 -11.94
N THR A 314 -2.72 21.20 -12.90
CA THR A 314 -3.58 22.18 -13.59
C THR A 314 -5.06 21.97 -13.21
N ILE A 315 -5.34 22.05 -11.91
CA ILE A 315 -6.67 21.68 -11.37
C ILE A 315 -7.79 22.59 -11.86
N SER A 316 -7.48 23.85 -12.23
CA SER A 316 -8.43 24.77 -12.87
C SER A 316 -8.96 24.22 -14.19
N ASP A 317 -8.07 23.71 -15.04
CA ASP A 317 -8.42 23.19 -16.35
C ASP A 317 -9.13 21.83 -16.21
N SER A 318 -8.74 21.06 -15.18
CA SER A 318 -9.37 19.79 -14.82
C SER A 318 -10.89 19.95 -14.62
N SER A 319 -11.33 20.98 -13.91
CA SER A 319 -12.75 21.22 -13.67
C SER A 319 -13.52 21.47 -14.97
N GLN A 320 -12.93 22.21 -15.93
CA GLN A 320 -13.53 22.46 -17.23
C GLN A 320 -13.63 21.18 -18.07
N TYR A 321 -12.55 20.35 -18.07
CA TYR A 321 -12.56 19.08 -18.81
C TYR A 321 -13.60 18.11 -18.27
N PHE A 322 -13.75 18.00 -16.95
CA PHE A 322 -14.82 17.20 -16.34
C PHE A 322 -16.21 17.76 -16.65
N THR A 323 -16.35 19.06 -16.80
CA THR A 323 -17.63 19.68 -17.24
C THR A 323 -17.94 19.28 -18.69
N ASN A 324 -16.95 19.28 -19.58
CA ASN A 324 -17.10 18.87 -20.98
C ASN A 324 -17.45 17.38 -21.10
N ALA A 325 -17.01 16.53 -20.16
CA ALA A 325 -17.38 15.12 -20.11
C ALA A 325 -18.88 14.90 -19.84
N GLY A 326 -19.59 15.91 -19.32
CA GLY A 326 -21.02 15.82 -19.04
C GLY A 326 -21.36 14.89 -17.86
N GLU A 327 -22.52 14.26 -17.88
CA GLU A 327 -23.04 13.46 -16.77
C GLU A 327 -22.47 12.03 -16.73
N GLY A 328 -21.97 11.52 -17.84
CA GLY A 328 -21.45 10.15 -17.93
C GLY A 328 -20.05 10.03 -17.32
N LEU A 329 -19.87 9.06 -16.41
CA LEU A 329 -18.56 8.48 -16.20
C LEU A 329 -18.17 7.63 -17.43
N MET A 330 -16.88 7.31 -17.54
CA MET A 330 -16.38 6.43 -18.59
C MET A 330 -17.19 5.14 -18.62
N ASP A 331 -17.96 4.92 -19.67
CA ASP A 331 -18.67 3.67 -19.90
C ASP A 331 -17.68 2.65 -20.51
N SER A 332 -16.71 2.22 -19.69
CA SER A 332 -15.72 1.23 -20.05
C SER A 332 -15.75 0.04 -19.10
N ARG A 333 -15.70 -1.17 -19.66
CA ARG A 333 -15.64 -2.40 -18.87
C ARG A 333 -14.30 -2.58 -18.14
N VAL A 334 -13.24 -1.88 -18.56
CA VAL A 334 -11.87 -2.06 -18.07
C VAL A 334 -11.34 -0.87 -17.27
N SER A 335 -11.78 0.38 -17.52
CA SER A 335 -11.33 1.58 -16.79
C SER A 335 -11.67 1.53 -15.30
N GLN A 336 -10.93 2.31 -14.49
CA GLN A 336 -11.17 2.48 -13.05
C GLN A 336 -12.08 3.69 -12.77
N PRO A 337 -13.40 3.57 -12.83
CA PRO A 337 -14.32 4.69 -12.71
C PRO A 337 -14.22 5.40 -11.36
N ASP A 338 -13.93 4.68 -10.27
CA ASP A 338 -13.81 5.26 -8.93
C ASP A 338 -12.59 6.18 -8.79
N GLU A 339 -11.47 5.89 -9.48
CA GLU A 339 -10.30 6.77 -9.45
C GLU A 339 -10.57 8.09 -10.16
N VAL A 340 -11.19 8.02 -11.34
CA VAL A 340 -11.59 9.20 -12.12
C VAL A 340 -12.65 10.01 -11.36
N ALA A 341 -13.68 9.35 -10.83
CA ALA A 341 -14.71 10.00 -10.01
C ALA A 341 -14.10 10.68 -8.77
N GLY A 342 -13.13 10.04 -8.11
CA GLY A 342 -12.40 10.62 -6.98
C GLY A 342 -11.65 11.91 -7.35
N TRP A 343 -11.02 11.97 -8.53
CA TRP A 343 -10.38 13.20 -8.99
C TRP A 343 -11.40 14.26 -9.44
N ARG A 344 -12.53 13.84 -9.99
CA ARG A 344 -13.64 14.72 -10.32
C ARG A 344 -14.22 15.39 -9.05
N VAL A 345 -14.37 14.64 -7.95
CA VAL A 345 -14.71 15.20 -6.64
C VAL A 345 -13.68 16.24 -6.21
N LYS A 346 -12.38 15.95 -6.30
CA LYS A 346 -11.30 16.87 -5.91
C LYS A 346 -11.31 18.15 -6.74
N ALA A 347 -11.47 18.05 -8.05
CA ALA A 347 -11.58 19.21 -8.93
C ALA A 347 -12.82 20.06 -8.59
N ALA A 348 -13.95 19.42 -8.32
CA ALA A 348 -15.17 20.09 -7.91
C ALA A 348 -15.04 20.79 -6.55
N LEU A 349 -14.35 20.16 -5.58
CA LEU A 349 -14.03 20.75 -4.27
C LEU A 349 -13.14 22.00 -4.43
N ALA A 350 -12.13 21.93 -5.29
CA ALA A 350 -11.26 23.08 -5.57
C ALA A 350 -12.02 24.26 -6.19
N ALA A 351 -12.99 23.97 -7.04
CA ALA A 351 -13.84 24.97 -7.70
C ALA A 351 -15.02 25.45 -6.84
N GLY A 352 -15.25 24.84 -5.66
CA GLY A 352 -16.45 25.12 -4.84
C GLY A 352 -17.76 24.66 -5.48
N ASN A 353 -17.70 23.74 -6.46
CA ASN A 353 -18.88 23.24 -7.16
C ASN A 353 -19.50 22.04 -6.43
N TRP A 354 -20.27 22.34 -5.38
CA TRP A 354 -20.87 21.33 -4.51
C TRP A 354 -21.87 20.41 -5.22
N LYS A 355 -22.54 20.89 -6.25
CA LYS A 355 -23.45 20.10 -7.06
C LYS A 355 -22.71 19.00 -7.82
N GLU A 356 -21.53 19.33 -8.33
CA GLU A 356 -20.65 18.39 -9.00
C GLU A 356 -20.02 17.39 -8.02
N VAL A 357 -19.66 17.83 -6.80
CA VAL A 357 -19.19 16.91 -5.73
C VAL A 357 -20.20 15.82 -5.47
N GLU A 358 -21.47 16.18 -5.27
CA GLU A 358 -22.57 15.24 -5.06
C GLU A 358 -22.72 14.27 -6.23
N ARG A 359 -22.74 14.81 -7.46
CA ARG A 359 -22.90 14.01 -8.68
C ARG A 359 -21.76 13.00 -8.87
N ALA A 360 -20.52 13.45 -8.69
CA ALA A 360 -19.36 12.60 -8.85
C ALA A 360 -19.31 11.48 -7.79
N ILE A 361 -19.65 11.78 -6.53
CA ILE A 361 -19.78 10.76 -5.49
C ILE A 361 -20.87 9.75 -5.86
N GLY A 362 -22.05 10.22 -6.30
CA GLY A 362 -23.18 9.35 -6.68
C GLY A 362 -22.88 8.38 -7.82
N SER A 363 -21.80 8.60 -8.57
CA SER A 363 -21.37 7.73 -9.68
C SER A 363 -20.35 6.65 -9.27
N MET A 364 -19.90 6.64 -8.00
CA MET A 364 -18.95 5.67 -7.48
C MET A 364 -19.59 4.31 -7.21
N THR A 365 -18.76 3.28 -7.08
CA THR A 365 -19.20 1.95 -6.66
C THR A 365 -19.84 1.96 -5.27
N PRO A 366 -20.73 1.01 -4.94
CA PRO A 366 -21.36 0.93 -3.61
C PRO A 366 -20.35 0.89 -2.45
N GLU A 367 -19.19 0.26 -2.67
CA GLU A 367 -18.10 0.22 -1.68
C GLU A 367 -17.55 1.62 -1.39
N LYS A 368 -17.30 2.41 -2.42
CA LYS A 368 -16.81 3.79 -2.28
C LYS A 368 -17.87 4.75 -1.76
N LEU A 369 -19.12 4.57 -2.16
CA LEU A 369 -20.24 5.33 -1.60
C LEU A 369 -20.39 5.12 -0.09
N GLY A 370 -20.15 3.90 0.40
CA GLY A 370 -20.19 3.56 1.82
C GLY A 370 -18.98 4.04 2.63
N ALA A 371 -17.95 4.61 2.00
CA ALA A 371 -16.76 5.08 2.70
C ALA A 371 -17.00 6.41 3.43
N ASP A 372 -16.35 6.60 4.57
CA ASP A 372 -16.42 7.84 5.36
C ASP A 372 -16.03 9.09 4.56
N GLU A 373 -15.10 8.96 3.61
CA GLU A 373 -14.72 10.03 2.68
C GLU A 373 -15.93 10.53 1.88
N SER A 374 -16.66 9.61 1.27
CA SER A 374 -17.85 9.93 0.48
C SER A 374 -18.96 10.50 1.35
N ALA A 375 -19.22 9.92 2.51
CA ALA A 375 -20.21 10.41 3.47
C ALA A 375 -19.89 11.85 3.94
N TYR A 376 -18.62 12.13 4.28
CA TYR A 376 -18.22 13.47 4.70
C TYR A 376 -18.44 14.54 3.62
N TRP A 377 -17.92 14.29 2.41
CA TRP A 377 -18.03 15.25 1.32
C TRP A 377 -19.46 15.40 0.80
N LEU A 378 -20.24 14.32 0.80
CA LEU A 378 -21.67 14.38 0.47
C LEU A 378 -22.45 15.21 1.50
N GLY A 379 -22.20 14.98 2.81
CA GLY A 379 -22.83 15.78 3.87
C GLY A 379 -22.49 17.26 3.75
N ARG A 380 -21.22 17.60 3.48
CA ARG A 380 -20.76 18.98 3.22
C ARG A 380 -21.44 19.58 1.98
N ALA A 381 -21.58 18.78 0.91
CA ALA A 381 -22.21 19.22 -0.32
C ALA A 381 -23.71 19.53 -0.11
N ARG A 382 -24.43 18.70 0.63
CA ARG A 382 -25.86 18.94 0.96
C ARG A 382 -26.04 20.22 1.78
N ILE A 383 -25.21 20.42 2.80
CA ILE A 383 -25.23 21.64 3.61
C ILE A 383 -24.98 22.89 2.75
N ALA A 384 -23.97 22.84 1.89
CA ALA A 384 -23.61 23.96 1.01
C ALA A 384 -24.69 24.29 -0.03
N GLN A 385 -25.51 23.32 -0.41
CA GLN A 385 -26.66 23.48 -1.32
C GLN A 385 -27.97 23.87 -0.60
N GLY A 386 -27.94 24.06 0.73
CA GLY A 386 -29.07 24.49 1.54
C GLY A 386 -29.88 23.36 2.20
N ASP A 387 -29.58 22.09 1.90
CA ASP A 387 -30.19 20.92 2.54
C ASP A 387 -29.42 20.53 3.81
N ARG A 388 -29.53 21.43 4.81
CA ARG A 388 -28.79 21.29 6.06
C ARG A 388 -29.20 20.03 6.84
N GLY A 389 -30.49 19.70 6.87
CA GLY A 389 -31.00 18.58 7.63
C GLY A 389 -30.47 17.23 7.16
N GLU A 390 -30.50 16.97 5.85
CA GLU A 390 -29.97 15.73 5.27
C GLU A 390 -28.42 15.72 5.38
N GLY A 391 -27.76 16.85 5.16
CA GLY A 391 -26.30 16.94 5.31
C GLY A 391 -25.82 16.61 6.74
N GLU A 392 -26.45 17.17 7.77
CA GLU A 392 -26.14 16.86 9.17
C GLU A 392 -26.45 15.40 9.53
N LYS A 393 -27.50 14.83 8.99
CA LYS A 393 -27.83 13.39 9.15
C LYS A 393 -26.75 12.50 8.54
N ILE A 394 -26.27 12.82 7.33
CA ILE A 394 -25.17 12.08 6.69
C ILE A 394 -23.90 12.19 7.53
N LEU A 395 -23.50 13.39 7.95
CA LEU A 395 -22.33 13.58 8.82
C LEU A 395 -22.46 12.80 10.14
N SER A 396 -23.65 12.80 10.76
CA SER A 396 -23.90 12.10 12.01
C SER A 396 -23.66 10.59 11.91
N SER A 397 -23.87 10.00 10.74
CA SER A 397 -23.67 8.54 10.54
C SER A 397 -22.22 8.09 10.71
N ILE A 398 -21.23 8.99 10.60
CA ILE A 398 -19.81 8.67 10.70
C ILE A 398 -19.11 9.26 11.94
N THR A 399 -19.81 9.99 12.80
CA THR A 399 -19.21 10.61 14.01
C THR A 399 -18.70 9.58 15.04
N GLY A 400 -19.18 8.34 14.98
CA GLY A 400 -18.69 7.23 15.81
C GLY A 400 -17.40 6.58 15.30
N HIS A 401 -16.85 7.01 14.16
CA HIS A 401 -15.68 6.40 13.55
C HIS A 401 -14.39 7.16 13.93
N HIS A 402 -13.34 6.40 14.29
CA HIS A 402 -12.01 6.96 14.64
C HIS A 402 -11.18 7.35 13.42
N THR A 403 -11.82 7.54 12.28
CA THR A 403 -11.19 7.92 11.02
C THR A 403 -10.98 9.43 10.91
N PHE A 404 -10.20 9.84 9.92
CA PHE A 404 -10.00 11.25 9.57
C PHE A 404 -11.33 11.96 9.28
N TYR A 405 -12.19 11.35 8.47
CA TYR A 405 -13.48 11.92 8.09
C TYR A 405 -14.52 11.85 9.22
N GLY A 406 -14.46 10.81 10.06
CA GLY A 406 -15.28 10.73 11.27
C GLY A 406 -15.00 11.90 12.22
N LYS A 407 -13.71 12.24 12.44
CA LYS A 407 -13.34 13.42 13.24
C LYS A 407 -13.74 14.75 12.57
N LEU A 408 -13.58 14.86 11.26
CA LEU A 408 -14.08 16.05 10.53
C LEU A 408 -15.59 16.21 10.64
N ALA A 409 -16.35 15.11 10.63
CA ALA A 409 -17.79 15.14 10.85
C ALA A 409 -18.13 15.59 12.28
N CYS A 410 -17.38 15.10 13.28
CA CYS A 410 -17.51 15.60 14.67
C CYS A 410 -17.25 17.10 14.75
N ASP A 411 -16.22 17.60 14.09
CA ASP A 411 -15.90 19.02 14.06
C ASP A 411 -17.00 19.85 13.39
N ALA A 412 -17.50 19.38 12.24
CA ALA A 412 -18.56 20.05 11.49
C ALA A 412 -19.89 20.15 12.29
N LEU A 413 -20.19 19.13 13.10
CA LEU A 413 -21.39 19.09 13.95
C LEU A 413 -21.15 19.62 15.35
N ASN A 414 -19.91 20.04 15.67
CA ASN A 414 -19.49 20.48 17.00
C ASN A 414 -19.78 19.46 18.12
N VAL A 415 -19.56 18.17 17.84
CA VAL A 415 -19.69 17.10 18.84
C VAL A 415 -18.31 16.59 19.25
N PRO A 416 -18.16 15.95 20.42
CA PRO A 416 -16.88 15.36 20.84
C PRO A 416 -16.48 14.18 19.96
N TYR A 417 -15.17 13.92 19.86
CA TYR A 417 -14.66 12.72 19.23
C TYR A 417 -15.07 11.46 20.00
N PRO A 418 -15.23 10.32 19.31
CA PRO A 418 -15.55 9.06 19.98
C PRO A 418 -14.43 8.68 20.96
N GLY A 419 -14.82 8.15 22.10
CA GLY A 419 -13.92 7.60 23.12
C GLY A 419 -13.63 6.12 22.88
N ASP A 420 -13.01 5.49 23.88
CA ASP A 420 -12.78 4.06 23.86
C ASP A 420 -14.12 3.29 23.80
N GLY A 421 -14.14 2.26 22.99
CA GLY A 421 -15.27 1.34 22.88
C GLY A 421 -15.33 0.38 24.07
N ALA A 422 -16.28 -0.57 24.00
CA ALA A 422 -16.39 -1.61 25.01
C ALA A 422 -15.07 -2.42 25.08
N ARG A 423 -14.52 -2.59 26.31
CA ARG A 423 -13.34 -3.42 26.54
C ARG A 423 -13.74 -4.82 26.97
N PRO A 424 -13.68 -5.84 26.09
CA PRO A 424 -13.92 -7.20 26.50
C PRO A 424 -12.82 -7.67 27.48
N SER A 425 -13.19 -8.54 28.42
CA SER A 425 -12.20 -9.25 29.22
C SER A 425 -11.39 -10.19 28.35
N VAL A 426 -10.09 -10.22 28.54
CA VAL A 426 -9.16 -11.13 27.84
C VAL A 426 -8.75 -12.22 28.81
N ALA A 427 -9.13 -13.46 28.53
CA ALA A 427 -8.72 -14.58 29.34
C ALA A 427 -7.22 -14.88 29.12
N GLU A 428 -6.52 -15.23 30.20
CA GLU A 428 -5.10 -15.59 30.12
C GLU A 428 -4.85 -16.83 29.24
N SER A 429 -5.84 -17.73 29.16
CA SER A 429 -5.80 -18.87 28.24
C SER A 429 -5.73 -18.43 26.77
N ASP A 430 -6.46 -17.38 26.39
CA ASP A 430 -6.51 -16.88 25.02
C ASP A 430 -5.19 -16.23 24.62
N VAL A 431 -4.56 -15.50 25.54
CA VAL A 431 -3.21 -14.95 25.34
C VAL A 431 -2.20 -16.07 25.19
N ARG A 432 -2.25 -17.10 26.06
CA ARG A 432 -1.34 -18.27 25.97
C ARG A 432 -1.47 -19.04 24.68
N GLN A 433 -2.67 -19.12 24.09
CA GLN A 433 -2.87 -19.76 22.80
C GLN A 433 -2.03 -19.09 21.71
N TRP A 434 -1.93 -17.75 21.70
CA TRP A 434 -1.08 -17.02 20.75
C TRP A 434 0.40 -17.25 21.03
N MET A 435 0.83 -17.34 22.29
CA MET A 435 2.22 -17.65 22.64
C MET A 435 2.68 -19.01 22.11
N GLN A 436 1.76 -19.96 21.95
CA GLN A 436 2.03 -21.32 21.47
C GLN A 436 1.80 -21.49 19.97
N ASN A 437 1.27 -20.49 19.28
CA ASN A 437 0.99 -20.57 17.85
C ASN A 437 2.32 -20.59 17.05
N PRO A 438 2.58 -21.58 16.18
CA PRO A 438 3.84 -21.70 15.46
C PRO A 438 4.17 -20.48 14.58
N SER A 439 3.19 -19.91 13.88
CA SER A 439 3.40 -18.70 13.07
C SER A 439 3.74 -17.49 13.93
N ILE A 440 3.12 -17.35 15.11
CA ILE A 440 3.46 -16.27 16.06
C ILE A 440 4.87 -16.45 16.62
N ILE A 441 5.28 -17.69 16.95
CA ILE A 441 6.65 -18.00 17.39
C ILE A 441 7.64 -17.59 16.31
N ARG A 442 7.43 -17.99 15.06
CA ARG A 442 8.27 -17.58 13.93
C ARG A 442 8.26 -16.06 13.74
N ALA A 443 7.12 -15.41 13.86
CA ALA A 443 7.00 -13.94 13.76
C ALA A 443 7.86 -13.23 14.82
N VAL A 444 7.81 -13.66 16.06
CA VAL A 444 8.62 -13.10 17.16
C VAL A 444 10.12 -13.32 16.93
N LEU A 445 10.51 -14.52 16.49
CA LEU A 445 11.91 -14.82 16.15
C LEU A 445 12.41 -13.95 14.97
N LEU A 446 11.65 -13.89 13.90
CA LEU A 446 11.98 -13.06 12.73
C LEU A 446 12.09 -11.56 13.11
N ARG A 447 11.21 -11.10 14.00
CA ARG A 447 11.24 -9.72 14.53
C ARG A 447 12.53 -9.46 15.30
N ARG A 448 12.94 -10.40 16.16
CA ARG A 448 14.22 -10.35 16.91
C ARG A 448 15.42 -10.29 15.98
N LEU A 449 15.36 -10.98 14.84
CA LEU A 449 16.41 -10.98 13.82
C LEU A 449 16.41 -9.71 12.93
N GLY A 450 15.53 -8.74 13.17
CA GLY A 450 15.38 -7.55 12.33
C GLY A 450 14.69 -7.81 10.97
N LEU A 451 14.07 -8.97 10.78
CA LEU A 451 13.40 -9.38 9.54
C LEU A 451 11.92 -8.98 9.55
N TYR A 452 11.67 -7.68 9.71
CA TYR A 452 10.36 -7.08 10.00
C TYR A 452 9.25 -7.46 9.02
N SER A 453 9.54 -7.44 7.71
CA SER A 453 8.55 -7.79 6.69
C SER A 453 8.11 -9.25 6.79
N MET A 454 9.06 -10.17 7.04
CA MET A 454 8.76 -11.59 7.22
C MET A 454 7.97 -11.82 8.50
N ALA A 455 8.40 -11.18 9.60
CA ALA A 455 7.70 -11.22 10.88
C ALA A 455 6.25 -10.75 10.76
N SER A 456 6.03 -9.66 10.05
CA SER A 456 4.68 -9.11 9.83
C SER A 456 3.79 -10.05 9.04
N ARG A 457 4.34 -10.75 8.06
CA ARG A 457 3.58 -11.71 7.23
C ARG A 457 3.18 -12.94 8.03
N GLU A 458 4.09 -13.53 8.82
CA GLU A 458 3.77 -14.63 9.73
C GLU A 458 2.69 -14.23 10.75
N TRP A 459 2.83 -13.05 11.36
CA TRP A 459 1.84 -12.53 12.30
C TRP A 459 0.46 -12.37 11.65
N ASN A 460 0.40 -11.74 10.48
CA ASN A 460 -0.85 -11.54 9.76
C ASN A 460 -1.48 -12.86 9.31
N TRP A 461 -0.63 -13.83 8.91
CA TRP A 461 -1.09 -15.17 8.57
C TRP A 461 -1.75 -15.89 9.75
N ALA A 462 -1.13 -15.82 10.92
CA ALA A 462 -1.72 -16.38 12.13
C ALA A 462 -3.09 -15.79 12.45
N LEU A 463 -3.31 -14.51 12.11
CA LEU A 463 -4.53 -13.77 12.41
C LEU A 463 -5.56 -13.78 11.28
N ARG A 464 -5.32 -14.46 10.15
CA ARG A 464 -6.17 -14.35 8.96
C ARG A 464 -7.64 -14.74 9.20
N ASP A 465 -7.88 -15.72 10.06
CA ASP A 465 -9.21 -16.23 10.42
C ASP A 465 -9.62 -15.87 11.86
N ALA A 466 -8.85 -15.00 12.52
CA ALA A 466 -9.06 -14.65 13.91
C ALA A 466 -10.33 -13.80 14.09
N LYS A 467 -11.19 -14.21 15.01
CA LYS A 467 -12.40 -13.49 15.42
C LYS A 467 -12.04 -12.35 16.38
N LYS A 468 -12.96 -11.41 16.58
CA LYS A 468 -12.76 -10.21 17.43
C LYS A 468 -12.13 -10.49 18.79
N PRO A 469 -12.59 -11.47 19.63
CA PRO A 469 -11.94 -11.77 20.91
C PRO A 469 -10.48 -12.25 20.75
N GLN A 470 -10.22 -13.04 19.72
CA GLN A 470 -8.88 -13.55 19.42
C GLN A 470 -7.94 -12.42 18.97
N LEU A 471 -8.43 -11.45 18.18
CA LEU A 471 -7.66 -10.26 17.79
C LEU A 471 -7.30 -9.42 19.02
N ILE A 472 -8.21 -9.23 19.97
CA ILE A 472 -7.93 -8.49 21.21
C ILE A 472 -6.85 -9.21 22.02
N ALA A 473 -6.95 -10.55 22.18
CA ALA A 473 -5.94 -11.35 22.87
C ALA A 473 -4.58 -11.29 22.18
N ALA A 474 -4.54 -11.30 20.84
CA ALA A 474 -3.31 -11.14 20.07
C ALA A 474 -2.69 -9.74 20.21
N ALA A 475 -3.51 -8.68 20.21
CA ALA A 475 -3.04 -7.32 20.46
C ALA A 475 -2.48 -7.16 21.89
N GLU A 476 -3.17 -7.75 22.87
CA GLU A 476 -2.72 -7.79 24.27
C GLU A 476 -1.41 -8.59 24.40
N TYR A 477 -1.27 -9.71 23.69
CA TYR A 477 0.00 -10.45 23.65
C TYR A 477 1.14 -9.59 23.07
N ALA A 478 0.89 -8.92 21.93
CA ALA A 478 1.87 -8.02 21.33
C ALA A 478 2.26 -6.88 22.30
N ARG A 479 1.30 -6.33 23.05
CA ARG A 479 1.53 -5.33 24.10
C ARG A 479 2.47 -5.87 25.18
N ARG A 480 2.20 -7.07 25.70
CA ARG A 480 3.00 -7.70 26.78
C ARG A 480 4.44 -7.96 26.38
N ILE A 481 4.68 -8.30 25.11
CA ILE A 481 6.04 -8.54 24.60
C ILE A 481 6.66 -7.29 23.94
N GLY A 482 6.04 -6.13 24.07
CA GLY A 482 6.58 -4.84 23.58
C GLY A 482 6.63 -4.67 22.06
N LEU A 483 5.82 -5.42 21.30
CA LEU A 483 5.73 -5.28 19.85
C LEU A 483 4.67 -4.23 19.46
N ALA A 484 4.99 -2.96 19.63
CA ALA A 484 4.05 -1.85 19.39
C ALA A 484 3.46 -1.88 17.98
N ASP A 485 4.26 -2.15 16.96
CA ASP A 485 3.84 -2.23 15.56
C ASP A 485 2.81 -3.37 15.33
N ARG A 486 2.97 -4.51 16.00
CA ARG A 486 2.05 -5.63 15.91
C ARG A 486 0.77 -5.37 16.71
N MET A 487 0.90 -4.78 17.89
CA MET A 487 -0.22 -4.33 18.71
C MET A 487 -1.11 -3.36 17.93
N ILE A 488 -0.56 -2.28 17.41
CA ILE A 488 -1.27 -1.26 16.60
C ILE A 488 -1.94 -1.90 15.38
N SER A 489 -1.20 -2.75 14.64
CA SER A 489 -1.73 -3.36 13.41
C SER A 489 -2.85 -4.37 13.69
N THR A 490 -2.79 -5.05 14.83
CA THR A 490 -3.82 -6.01 15.24
C THR A 490 -5.06 -5.28 15.77
N ALA A 491 -4.86 -4.26 16.61
CA ALA A 491 -5.95 -3.42 17.09
C ALA A 491 -6.70 -2.71 15.95
N GLY A 492 -5.99 -2.28 14.91
CA GLY A 492 -6.58 -1.67 13.72
C GLY A 492 -7.47 -2.59 12.86
N LYS A 493 -7.56 -3.89 13.19
CA LYS A 493 -8.53 -4.82 12.58
C LYS A 493 -9.86 -4.91 13.36
N LEU A 494 -9.93 -4.27 14.52
CA LEU A 494 -11.13 -4.24 15.34
C LEU A 494 -12.10 -3.16 14.84
N PRO A 495 -13.42 -3.36 14.95
CA PRO A 495 -14.38 -2.31 14.66
C PRO A 495 -14.30 -1.18 15.71
N ASP A 496 -14.76 0.02 15.34
CA ASP A 496 -14.76 1.19 16.24
C ASP A 496 -15.46 0.94 17.59
N SER A 497 -16.49 0.11 17.61
CA SER A 497 -17.19 -0.28 18.86
C SER A 497 -16.30 -1.02 19.87
N LEU A 498 -15.13 -1.52 19.43
CA LEU A 498 -14.12 -2.20 20.25
C LEU A 498 -12.77 -1.45 20.25
N PHE A 499 -12.76 -0.22 19.78
CA PHE A 499 -11.56 0.60 19.77
C PHE A 499 -11.02 0.77 21.19
N GLN A 500 -9.69 0.62 21.34
CA GLN A 500 -8.96 0.83 22.58
C GLN A 500 -7.77 1.73 22.31
N SER A 501 -7.74 2.89 22.91
CA SER A 501 -6.68 3.88 22.68
C SER A 501 -5.30 3.37 23.12
N ASP A 502 -5.21 2.62 24.21
CA ASP A 502 -3.96 2.05 24.70
C ASP A 502 -3.34 0.97 23.78
N LEU A 503 -4.18 0.28 23.00
CA LEU A 503 -3.72 -0.69 21.99
C LEU A 503 -3.42 -0.03 20.63
N SER A 504 -4.16 1.02 20.29
CA SER A 504 -4.07 1.66 18.97
C SER A 504 -3.10 2.84 18.93
N PHE A 505 -2.90 3.52 20.07
CA PHE A 505 -2.11 4.75 20.20
C PHE A 505 -1.21 4.71 21.45
N PRO A 506 -0.22 3.81 21.51
CA PRO A 506 0.71 3.77 22.63
C PRO A 506 1.50 5.07 22.75
N ILE A 507 1.88 5.43 23.97
CA ILE A 507 2.68 6.62 24.32
C ILE A 507 4.01 6.21 24.98
N PRO A 508 4.91 5.48 24.25
CA PRO A 508 6.16 5.02 24.81
C PRO A 508 7.07 6.20 25.20
N SER A 509 7.82 6.05 26.29
CA SER A 509 8.80 7.04 26.79
C SER A 509 8.23 8.46 26.95
N GLN A 510 7.00 8.56 27.45
CA GLN A 510 6.25 9.83 27.48
C GLN A 510 7.02 10.98 28.11
N LYS A 511 7.73 10.75 29.23
CA LYS A 511 8.53 11.80 29.91
C LYS A 511 9.62 12.36 28.99
N SER A 512 10.31 11.49 28.26
CA SER A 512 11.38 11.88 27.33
C SER A 512 10.81 12.63 26.11
N VAL A 513 9.68 12.16 25.58
CA VAL A 513 9.02 12.83 24.44
C VAL A 513 8.45 14.20 24.85
N ALA A 514 7.88 14.31 26.05
CA ALA A 514 7.44 15.60 26.61
C ALA A 514 8.61 16.58 26.76
N ALA A 515 9.79 16.11 27.22
CA ALA A 515 10.99 16.94 27.30
C ALA A 515 11.47 17.40 25.90
N ILE A 516 11.47 16.50 24.90
CA ILE A 516 11.77 16.83 23.50
C ILE A 516 10.77 17.86 22.96
N ALA A 517 9.48 17.69 23.23
CA ALA A 517 8.43 18.61 22.82
C ALA A 517 8.64 20.03 23.40
N GLN A 518 9.00 20.10 24.68
CA GLN A 518 9.31 21.36 25.34
C GLN A 518 10.57 22.02 24.76
N GLU A 519 11.65 21.25 24.58
CA GLU A 519 12.91 21.74 24.02
C GLU A 519 12.77 22.27 22.59
N THR A 520 12.01 21.56 21.75
CA THR A 520 11.84 21.89 20.33
C THR A 520 10.70 22.85 20.06
N ASN A 521 9.85 23.12 21.04
CA ASN A 521 8.57 23.84 20.89
C ASN A 521 7.67 23.22 19.80
N VAL A 522 7.64 21.88 19.74
CA VAL A 522 6.75 21.10 18.86
C VAL A 522 5.73 20.35 19.72
N PRO A 523 4.43 20.38 19.39
CA PRO A 523 3.42 19.65 20.17
C PRO A 523 3.75 18.16 20.31
N GLU A 524 3.74 17.63 21.54
CA GLU A 524 3.99 16.22 21.87
C GLU A 524 3.13 15.28 21.02
N ALA A 525 1.85 15.61 20.88
CA ALA A 525 0.91 14.84 20.06
C ALA A 525 1.33 14.74 18.60
N TRP A 526 1.95 15.77 18.03
CA TRP A 526 2.40 15.76 16.64
C TRP A 526 3.67 14.90 16.46
N ILE A 527 4.58 14.95 17.44
CA ILE A 527 5.75 14.04 17.46
C ILE A 527 5.29 12.58 17.44
N TYR A 528 4.33 12.22 18.31
CA TYR A 528 3.74 10.88 18.32
C TYR A 528 2.99 10.56 17.03
N GLY A 529 2.24 11.51 16.48
CA GLY A 529 1.50 11.35 15.22
C GLY A 529 2.41 10.97 14.05
N ILE A 530 3.53 11.68 13.90
CA ILE A 530 4.57 11.37 12.90
C ILE A 530 5.21 10.01 13.20
N THR A 531 5.69 9.78 14.42
CA THR A 531 6.37 8.53 14.79
C THR A 531 5.51 7.30 14.53
N ARG A 532 4.22 7.37 14.87
CA ARG A 532 3.26 6.29 14.61
C ARG A 532 3.09 6.03 13.11
N GLN A 533 3.02 7.07 12.29
CA GLN A 533 2.87 6.95 10.85
C GLN A 533 4.14 6.39 10.20
N GLU A 534 5.31 6.82 10.63
CA GLU A 534 6.60 6.46 10.04
C GLU A 534 7.03 5.02 10.37
N SER A 535 6.96 4.64 11.62
CA SER A 535 7.56 3.38 12.09
C SER A 535 6.62 2.49 12.90
N ARG A 536 5.48 2.99 13.36
CA ARG A 536 4.69 2.34 14.42
C ARG A 536 5.57 1.95 15.62
N PHE A 537 6.51 2.83 15.96
CA PHE A 537 7.48 2.66 17.05
C PHE A 537 8.50 1.53 16.85
N MET A 538 8.78 1.11 15.63
CA MET A 538 9.89 0.21 15.32
C MET A 538 11.21 0.99 15.29
N VAL A 539 12.08 0.77 16.27
CA VAL A 539 13.31 1.55 16.46
C VAL A 539 14.32 1.37 15.33
N THR A 540 14.52 0.14 14.87
CA THR A 540 15.61 -0.22 13.94
C THR A 540 15.12 -0.39 12.48
N VAL A 541 13.93 0.08 12.16
CA VAL A 541 13.39 -0.01 10.81
C VAL A 541 14.13 0.93 9.85
N SER A 542 14.36 0.45 8.62
CA SER A 542 14.88 1.25 7.51
C SER A 542 13.96 1.09 6.29
N SER A 543 13.72 2.19 5.59
CA SER A 543 12.98 2.15 4.33
C SER A 543 13.88 1.71 3.17
N GLY A 544 13.28 1.31 2.04
CA GLY A 544 14.01 1.03 0.80
C GLY A 544 14.79 2.24 0.26
N ALA A 545 14.34 3.46 0.56
CA ALA A 545 15.03 4.71 0.22
C ALA A 545 16.15 5.09 1.20
N GLY A 546 16.32 4.35 2.32
CA GLY A 546 17.37 4.58 3.30
C GLY A 546 17.00 5.50 4.46
N ALA A 547 15.73 5.83 4.65
CA ALA A 547 15.25 6.51 5.86
C ALA A 547 15.36 5.57 7.07
N ARG A 548 15.66 6.10 8.27
CA ARG A 548 16.02 5.29 9.45
C ARG A 548 15.31 5.74 10.73
N GLY A 549 15.03 4.74 11.58
CA GLY A 549 14.59 4.91 12.96
C GLY A 549 13.13 5.33 13.11
N LEU A 550 12.77 5.76 14.31
CA LEU A 550 11.39 6.00 14.73
C LEU A 550 10.65 7.01 13.84
N MET A 551 11.30 8.11 13.49
CA MET A 551 10.74 9.17 12.64
C MET A 551 11.24 9.12 11.19
N GLN A 552 11.84 7.99 10.75
CA GLN A 552 12.27 7.71 9.39
C GLN A 552 13.06 8.86 8.73
N LEU A 553 14.08 9.32 9.42
CA LEU A 553 14.92 10.41 8.90
C LEU A 553 15.89 9.90 7.83
N MET A 554 15.97 10.62 6.72
CA MET A 554 17.05 10.45 5.76
C MET A 554 18.37 10.87 6.43
N PRO A 555 19.48 10.10 6.28
CA PRO A 555 20.75 10.42 6.93
C PRO A 555 21.28 11.84 6.62
N ALA A 556 21.03 12.34 5.41
CA ALA A 556 21.40 13.71 5.03
C ALA A 556 20.57 14.75 5.81
N THR A 557 19.25 14.55 5.93
CA THR A 557 18.36 15.41 6.71
C THR A 557 18.76 15.41 8.18
N ALA A 558 19.06 14.24 8.74
CA ALA A 558 19.45 14.12 10.14
C ALA A 558 20.75 14.88 10.44
N ARG A 559 21.78 14.72 9.61
CA ARG A 559 23.06 15.48 9.76
C ARG A 559 22.85 16.99 9.63
N TRP A 560 22.04 17.41 8.64
CA TRP A 560 21.70 18.82 8.46
C TRP A 560 20.97 19.38 9.69
N THR A 561 20.00 18.65 10.21
CA THR A 561 19.25 19.05 11.42
C THR A 561 20.15 19.10 12.65
N ALA A 562 20.99 18.07 12.84
CA ALA A 562 21.94 18.02 13.95
C ALA A 562 22.88 19.22 13.95
N LYS A 563 23.44 19.56 12.80
CA LYS A 563 24.32 20.73 12.64
C LYS A 563 23.58 22.04 12.88
N ARG A 564 22.35 22.17 12.36
CA ARG A 564 21.57 23.41 12.47
C ARG A 564 21.16 23.72 13.90
N TYR A 565 20.82 22.70 14.69
CA TYR A 565 20.28 22.85 16.05
C TYR A 565 21.27 22.43 17.15
N GLY A 566 22.51 22.12 16.80
CA GLY A 566 23.55 21.78 17.77
C GLY A 566 23.31 20.45 18.49
N VAL A 567 22.77 19.44 17.82
CA VAL A 567 22.51 18.13 18.42
C VAL A 567 23.73 17.22 18.18
N GLY A 568 24.43 16.87 19.27
CA GLY A 568 25.63 16.03 19.22
C GLY A 568 26.78 16.64 18.42
N ASP A 569 27.62 15.78 17.83
CA ASP A 569 28.80 16.15 17.03
C ASP A 569 28.52 16.37 15.53
N GLY A 570 27.24 16.35 15.14
CA GLY A 570 26.81 16.50 13.74
C GLY A 570 26.77 15.20 12.94
N ASN A 571 27.11 14.04 13.53
CA ASN A 571 26.95 12.71 12.95
C ASN A 571 26.09 11.81 13.87
N PRO A 572 24.78 12.02 13.92
CA PRO A 572 23.92 11.39 14.90
C PRO A 572 23.73 9.89 14.64
N ASP A 573 23.66 9.12 15.74
CA ASP A 573 23.21 7.72 15.67
C ASP A 573 21.68 7.68 15.52
N LEU A 574 21.21 7.34 14.34
CA LEU A 574 19.78 7.21 14.06
C LEU A 574 19.15 5.93 14.61
N SER A 575 19.94 5.01 15.16
CA SER A 575 19.44 3.83 15.86
C SER A 575 19.12 4.10 17.33
N ASP A 576 19.63 5.20 17.90
CA ASP A 576 19.19 5.66 19.21
C ASP A 576 17.80 6.31 19.10
N PRO A 577 16.79 5.75 19.81
CA PRO A 577 15.40 6.17 19.63
C PRO A 577 15.18 7.64 20.03
N LEU A 578 15.80 8.11 21.10
CA LEU A 578 15.57 9.49 21.59
C LEU A 578 16.29 10.51 20.72
N THR A 579 17.52 10.22 20.27
CA THR A 579 18.22 11.06 19.28
C THR A 579 17.44 11.17 18.00
N ASN A 580 16.88 10.05 17.50
CA ASN A 580 16.06 10.04 16.30
C ASN A 580 14.80 10.91 16.46
N MET A 581 14.07 10.76 17.57
CA MET A 581 12.88 11.56 17.85
C MET A 581 13.21 13.05 18.04
N LYS A 582 14.29 13.37 18.70
CA LYS A 582 14.74 14.75 18.90
C LYS A 582 15.07 15.44 17.58
N LEU A 583 15.81 14.77 16.70
CA LEU A 583 16.12 15.29 15.37
C LEU A 583 14.87 15.40 14.49
N GLY A 584 13.96 14.43 14.55
CA GLY A 584 12.69 14.49 13.85
C GLY A 584 11.83 15.68 14.32
N ALA A 585 11.78 15.92 15.62
CA ALA A 585 11.06 17.06 16.19
C ALA A 585 11.68 18.40 15.75
N TYR A 586 13.01 18.55 15.75
CA TYR A 586 13.67 19.75 15.21
C TYR A 586 13.42 19.95 13.71
N TYR A 587 13.37 18.86 12.94
CA TYR A 587 13.01 18.97 11.53
C TYR A 587 11.55 19.39 11.34
N LEU A 588 10.63 18.89 12.17
CA LEU A 588 9.24 19.38 12.21
C LEU A 588 9.18 20.87 12.56
N LYS A 589 9.94 21.31 13.57
CA LYS A 589 10.03 22.73 13.94
C LYS A 589 10.49 23.59 12.76
N TYR A 590 11.52 23.15 12.05
CA TYR A 590 11.98 23.85 10.85
C TYR A 590 10.88 23.97 9.79
N LEU A 591 10.13 22.88 9.56
CA LEU A 591 9.04 22.89 8.58
C LEU A 591 7.86 23.76 9.06
N ASP A 592 7.54 23.70 10.34
CA ASP A 592 6.47 24.51 10.93
C ASP A 592 6.75 26.01 10.78
N ASP A 593 7.97 26.43 11.10
CA ASP A 593 8.42 27.81 10.93
C ASP A 593 8.42 28.25 9.47
N ARG A 594 8.88 27.35 8.57
CA ARG A 594 8.94 27.62 7.14
C ARG A 594 7.55 27.80 6.51
N PHE A 595 6.55 27.17 7.07
CA PHE A 595 5.17 27.22 6.59
C PHE A 595 4.24 28.05 7.49
N ASP A 596 4.77 28.98 8.25
CA ASP A 596 4.01 29.95 9.06
C ASP A 596 3.03 29.27 10.05
N GLY A 597 3.42 28.10 10.60
CA GLY A 597 2.61 27.32 11.52
C GLY A 597 1.52 26.46 10.84
N GLN A 598 1.45 26.41 9.51
CA GLN A 598 0.48 25.60 8.77
C GLN A 598 0.86 24.12 8.83
N LYS A 599 0.26 23.38 9.78
CA LYS A 599 0.58 21.98 10.07
C LYS A 599 0.39 21.06 8.87
N THR A 600 -0.61 21.33 8.03
CA THR A 600 -0.88 20.56 6.80
C THR A 600 0.29 20.65 5.83
N LEU A 601 0.81 21.86 5.56
CA LEU A 601 1.97 22.05 4.67
C LEU A 601 3.26 21.49 5.28
N ALA A 602 3.48 21.69 6.59
CA ALA A 602 4.64 21.17 7.29
C ALA A 602 4.65 19.64 7.29
N THR A 603 3.50 19.00 7.54
CA THR A 603 3.36 17.53 7.47
C THR A 603 3.58 17.01 6.04
N ALA A 604 3.04 17.67 5.03
CA ALA A 604 3.29 17.33 3.63
C ALA A 604 4.77 17.47 3.28
N GLY A 605 5.43 18.54 3.76
CA GLY A 605 6.86 18.79 3.58
C GLY A 605 7.76 17.77 4.26
N TYR A 606 7.31 17.18 5.37
CA TYR A 606 8.03 16.10 6.05
C TYR A 606 8.14 14.85 5.16
N ASN A 607 7.05 14.44 4.54
CA ASN A 607 7.01 13.25 3.68
C ASN A 607 7.56 13.52 2.27
N ALA A 608 7.08 14.56 1.59
CA ALA A 608 7.41 14.81 0.19
C ALA A 608 8.60 15.77 -0.03
N GLY A 609 9.10 16.36 1.05
CA GLY A 609 10.11 17.43 1.02
C GLY A 609 9.49 18.83 0.88
N PRO A 610 10.12 19.85 1.49
CA PRO A 610 9.57 21.21 1.57
C PRO A 610 9.37 21.87 0.19
N GLY A 611 10.20 21.56 -0.79
CA GLY A 611 10.08 22.12 -2.13
C GLY A 611 8.74 21.81 -2.80
N ARG A 612 8.23 20.59 -2.64
CA ARG A 612 6.92 20.19 -3.19
C ARG A 612 5.77 20.92 -2.48
N SER A 613 5.80 21.01 -1.15
CA SER A 613 4.80 21.76 -0.40
C SER A 613 4.77 23.25 -0.79
N ILE A 614 5.94 23.85 -1.06
CA ILE A 614 6.03 25.22 -1.58
C ILE A 614 5.35 25.31 -2.95
N THR A 615 5.63 24.38 -3.85
CA THR A 615 5.01 24.35 -5.19
C THR A 615 3.49 24.23 -5.08
N TRP A 616 2.99 23.30 -4.27
CA TRP A 616 1.55 23.11 -4.09
C TRP A 616 0.86 24.33 -3.47
N ARG A 617 1.51 25.01 -2.52
CA ARG A 617 1.02 26.29 -1.95
C ARG A 617 0.97 27.40 -3.01
N ARG A 618 2.00 27.50 -3.88
CA ARG A 618 2.07 28.52 -4.96
C ARG A 618 1.00 28.34 -6.02
N ASN A 619 0.58 27.12 -6.27
CA ASN A 619 -0.44 26.80 -7.26
C ASN A 619 -1.87 27.15 -6.78
N LEU A 620 -2.04 27.61 -5.55
CA LEU A 620 -3.33 28.09 -5.06
C LEU A 620 -3.61 29.49 -5.63
N SER A 621 -4.78 29.66 -6.25
CA SER A 621 -5.27 30.97 -6.72
C SER A 621 -5.90 31.80 -5.60
N ALA A 622 -6.36 31.16 -4.52
CA ALA A 622 -6.99 31.77 -3.35
C ALA A 622 -6.74 30.90 -2.11
N SER A 623 -7.07 31.43 -0.93
CA SER A 623 -7.03 30.67 0.32
C SER A 623 -7.99 29.47 0.25
N GLN A 624 -7.53 28.31 0.71
CA GLN A 624 -8.22 27.03 0.62
C GLN A 624 -8.47 26.45 2.00
N ASP A 625 -9.64 25.89 2.24
CA ASP A 625 -9.92 25.02 3.41
C ASP A 625 -8.87 23.91 3.49
N GLY A 626 -8.28 23.69 4.68
CA GLY A 626 -7.19 22.73 4.85
C GLY A 626 -7.58 21.28 4.59
N ALA A 627 -8.85 20.90 4.83
CA ALA A 627 -9.35 19.57 4.47
C ALA A 627 -9.43 19.39 2.95
N ILE A 628 -9.91 20.41 2.23
CA ILE A 628 -9.91 20.41 0.77
C ILE A 628 -8.47 20.39 0.25
N PHE A 629 -7.57 21.23 0.78
CA PHE A 629 -6.17 21.23 0.36
C PHE A 629 -5.52 19.84 0.55
N ALA A 630 -5.79 19.16 1.66
CA ALA A 630 -5.29 17.81 1.89
C ALA A 630 -5.74 16.82 0.80
N GLU A 631 -6.97 16.97 0.25
CA GLU A 631 -7.43 16.17 -0.90
C GLU A 631 -6.72 16.52 -2.21
N LEU A 632 -6.33 17.77 -2.37
CA LEU A 632 -5.70 18.27 -3.60
C LEU A 632 -4.20 17.94 -3.71
N ILE A 633 -3.58 17.39 -2.67
CA ILE A 633 -2.18 16.93 -2.73
C ILE A 633 -2.06 15.88 -3.85
N PRO A 634 -1.26 16.13 -4.91
CA PRO A 634 -1.23 15.26 -6.09
C PRO A 634 -0.71 13.85 -5.80
N PHE A 635 0.28 13.74 -4.90
CA PHE A 635 0.88 12.46 -4.54
C PHE A 635 -0.01 11.69 -3.57
N SER A 636 -0.54 10.55 -4.02
CA SER A 636 -1.46 9.72 -3.24
C SER A 636 -0.85 9.28 -1.89
N GLU A 637 0.45 8.96 -1.87
CA GLU A 637 1.19 8.65 -0.64
C GLU A 637 1.18 9.83 0.33
N THR A 638 1.58 11.02 -0.13
CA THR A 638 1.64 12.21 0.72
C THR A 638 0.26 12.68 1.17
N ARG A 639 -0.74 12.60 0.29
CA ARG A 639 -2.14 12.89 0.62
C ARG A 639 -2.65 12.01 1.77
N THR A 640 -2.42 10.70 1.67
CA THR A 640 -2.77 9.74 2.72
C THR A 640 -1.95 9.96 3.99
N TYR A 641 -0.65 10.25 3.84
CA TYR A 641 0.24 10.56 4.95
C TYR A 641 -0.24 11.75 5.77
N VAL A 642 -0.56 12.86 5.14
CA VAL A 642 -1.06 14.08 5.80
C VAL A 642 -2.34 13.79 6.58
N LYS A 643 -3.31 13.14 5.96
CA LYS A 643 -4.57 12.75 6.61
C LYS A 643 -4.32 11.86 7.84
N ASN A 644 -3.48 10.85 7.70
CA ASN A 644 -3.16 9.93 8.79
C ASN A 644 -2.41 10.62 9.94
N VAL A 645 -1.39 11.43 9.64
CA VAL A 645 -0.61 12.12 10.68
C VAL A 645 -1.48 13.08 11.46
N LEU A 646 -2.29 13.91 10.80
CA LEU A 646 -3.13 14.88 11.49
C LEU A 646 -4.26 14.18 12.28
N ASN A 647 -4.85 13.10 11.74
CA ASN A 647 -5.76 12.24 12.48
C ASN A 647 -5.12 11.63 13.73
N ASN A 648 -3.90 11.09 13.60
CA ASN A 648 -3.13 10.57 14.72
C ASN A 648 -2.82 11.67 15.75
N THR A 649 -2.44 12.86 15.29
CA THR A 649 -2.13 14.01 16.15
C THR A 649 -3.34 14.42 16.98
N ALA A 650 -4.52 14.53 16.37
CA ALA A 650 -5.76 14.85 17.09
C ALA A 650 -6.08 13.78 18.15
N GLU A 651 -5.86 12.50 17.84
CA GLU A 651 -6.08 11.40 18.79
C GLU A 651 -5.07 11.42 19.93
N TYR A 652 -3.76 11.59 19.64
CA TYR A 652 -2.75 11.75 20.70
C TYR A 652 -3.01 12.98 21.57
N ALA A 653 -3.45 14.08 21.00
CA ALA A 653 -3.81 15.28 21.76
C ALA A 653 -4.95 15.00 22.76
N ARG A 654 -5.96 14.22 22.34
CA ARG A 654 -7.04 13.76 23.21
C ARG A 654 -6.52 12.87 24.35
N ILE A 655 -5.69 11.87 24.03
CA ILE A 655 -5.11 10.93 25.01
C ILE A 655 -4.21 11.66 26.02
N LEU A 656 -3.44 12.65 25.57
CA LEU A 656 -2.55 13.45 26.40
C LEU A 656 -3.28 14.56 27.22
N GLY A 657 -4.62 14.60 27.13
CA GLY A 657 -5.43 15.59 27.88
C GLY A 657 -5.33 17.03 27.35
N LYS A 658 -4.88 17.21 26.13
CA LYS A 658 -4.76 18.50 25.42
C LYS A 658 -5.50 18.43 24.07
N PRO A 659 -6.83 18.17 24.08
CA PRO A 659 -7.58 17.95 22.84
C PRO A 659 -7.49 19.16 21.91
N VAL A 660 -7.39 18.88 20.62
CA VAL A 660 -7.37 19.84 19.52
C VAL A 660 -8.30 19.34 18.41
N ARG A 661 -9.05 20.24 17.81
CA ARG A 661 -9.89 19.88 16.67
C ARG A 661 -9.04 19.57 15.44
N LEU A 662 -9.46 18.60 14.64
CA LEU A 662 -8.76 18.25 13.40
C LEU A 662 -8.79 19.41 12.41
N THR A 663 -9.89 20.16 12.36
CA THR A 663 -10.04 21.37 11.55
C THR A 663 -9.07 22.48 11.97
N GLU A 664 -8.71 22.58 13.25
CA GLU A 664 -7.68 23.53 13.72
C GLU A 664 -6.28 23.11 13.24
N LEU A 665 -5.97 21.82 13.26
CA LEU A 665 -4.71 21.28 12.73
C LEU A 665 -4.59 21.47 11.22
N LEU A 666 -5.67 21.28 10.50
CA LEU A 666 -5.75 21.47 9.04
C LEU A 666 -5.62 22.94 8.65
N GLY A 667 -6.30 23.81 9.37
CA GLY A 667 -6.29 25.26 9.16
C GLY A 667 -6.81 25.70 7.80
N THR A 668 -6.44 26.89 7.41
CA THR A 668 -6.67 27.46 6.06
C THR A 668 -5.31 27.64 5.39
N ILE A 669 -5.15 27.10 4.20
CA ILE A 669 -3.91 27.22 3.44
C ILE A 669 -4.01 28.47 2.56
N THR A 670 -3.15 29.44 2.81
CA THR A 670 -3.08 30.69 2.05
C THR A 670 -1.96 30.63 1.01
N PRO A 671 -2.15 31.17 -0.20
CA PRO A 671 -1.07 31.39 -1.15
C PRO A 671 0.09 32.17 -0.50
N PRO A 672 1.33 32.03 -0.99
CA PRO A 672 2.44 32.87 -0.52
C PRO A 672 2.11 34.36 -0.79
N SER A 673 2.63 35.24 0.07
CA SER A 673 2.55 36.68 -0.19
C SER A 673 3.28 37.01 -1.51
N PRO A 674 2.83 37.97 -2.30
CA PRO A 674 3.51 38.36 -3.55
C PRO A 674 4.99 38.74 -3.37
N ASP A 675 5.37 39.11 -2.14
CA ASP A 675 6.72 39.55 -1.77
C ASP A 675 7.63 38.44 -1.21
N ASN A 676 7.19 37.15 -1.22
CA ASN A 676 7.93 36.01 -0.70
C ASN A 676 8.23 34.96 -1.80
#